data_65a5dd7e2f317fc5051bc74ecbaceddf
#
_entry.id   65a5dd7e2f317fc5051bc74ecbaceddf
#
_cell.length_a   1.000
_cell.length_b   1.000
_cell.length_c   1.000
_cell.angle_alpha   90.00
_cell.angle_beta   90.00
_cell.angle_gamma   90.00
#
_symmetry.space_group_name_H-M   'P 1'
#
loop_
_entity.id
_entity.type
_entity.pdbx_description
1 polymer ?
#
loop_
_entity_poly.entity_id
_entity_poly.type
_entity_poly.pdbx_seq_one_letter_code
_entity_poly.pdbx_strand_id
1 'polypeptide(L)'
;MSPLTVAQLTRALFGAADILRGRMDASQYRDVVSGLLVLKRVSDQPGVLRVPERARWSHIVDYEGKALGHVLNEALWELERSNPEVLKGLFETLDFDRRLGRAELKALVDHFDHIPLSDDDLEFGDVVGRAYDLILSAFADSAGKRGGEFFTPRSVVRLMVRLVRPQEGQSVYDPFAGSGGMLVQARQYVEEHGGDGADLALFGQEVNGATWSTARLNLLLHGITDGSVLCGDTLTDPLHSLQDGRLTRFDRVLTNPPFSMDYSEKEVRHPERMKYGWTPGRGKADLMNVQHVLATLRPDGIAAVVTPQGVLFRGGAEAEIRRGFIEDARLEAVIGIGPNVFHGTAIPACILVLRGTNGTSAEQRGQALFINAEREVVTGRSQNHLEPRNIEKIVSAFREWADIPGFSRAVSLEEIADNDFNLNIRRYVDASPPAEPPLDVRAALFGGVPRSEVDAEMTKFRAYGIDLADLFTLKGSNYLDFLSDGCEATAARISGLAAAREEEFTDRCRSWWEETASRIAELAGTERLLMLRPRLMASFREELLPAGILDRYQLTGAFAAWWSDRHDDLRSLNLRGFPGVIDRWAADGGRSSYLPPNLVRERVLNVLGEDLRSRVEKLVATERQGLVDVYRSWGDRYETSLMDLERQSEATAARLRARWEELGYT
;
A
#
# COMPACT_ATOMS: atom_id res chain seq x y z
N MET A 1 30.44 3.34 17.19
CA MET A 1 29.08 3.84 17.45
C MET A 1 28.09 2.89 16.83
N SER A 2 26.89 2.75 17.38
CA SER A 2 25.84 1.99 16.69
C SER A 2 25.50 2.70 15.38
N PRO A 3 25.30 1.95 14.29
CA PRO A 3 24.99 2.56 13.01
C PRO A 3 23.67 3.33 13.02
N LEU A 4 23.58 4.36 12.20
CA LEU A 4 22.41 5.22 12.09
C LEU A 4 21.25 4.47 11.45
N THR A 5 20.11 4.40 12.15
CA THR A 5 18.89 3.77 11.64
C THR A 5 18.03 4.75 10.84
N VAL A 6 17.08 4.21 10.03
CA VAL A 6 16.08 5.04 9.32
C VAL A 6 15.32 5.94 10.29
N ALA A 7 14.89 5.40 11.45
CA ALA A 7 14.13 6.16 12.43
C ALA A 7 14.94 7.29 13.07
N GLN A 8 16.23 7.07 13.34
CA GLN A 8 17.12 8.11 13.88
C GLN A 8 17.37 9.22 12.85
N LEU A 9 17.70 8.86 11.60
CA LEU A 9 17.92 9.85 10.56
C LEU A 9 16.63 10.63 10.26
N THR A 10 15.49 9.96 10.20
CA THR A 10 14.19 10.63 10.02
C THR A 10 13.92 11.65 11.12
N ARG A 11 14.19 11.31 12.39
CA ARG A 11 14.07 12.27 13.52
C ARG A 11 15.03 13.45 13.37
N ALA A 12 16.26 13.21 12.94
CA ALA A 12 17.23 14.26 12.71
C ALA A 12 16.79 15.21 11.58
N LEU A 13 16.27 14.68 10.47
CA LEU A 13 15.75 15.48 9.36
C LEU A 13 14.50 16.30 9.77
N PHE A 14 13.61 15.74 10.61
CA PHE A 14 12.52 16.54 11.21
C PHE A 14 13.04 17.62 12.15
N GLY A 15 14.11 17.34 12.91
CA GLY A 15 14.79 18.35 13.75
C GLY A 15 15.31 19.52 12.93
N ALA A 16 15.90 19.26 11.75
CA ALA A 16 16.30 20.31 10.81
C ALA A 16 15.10 21.12 10.30
N ALA A 17 13.98 20.46 9.97
CA ALA A 17 12.75 21.12 9.56
C ALA A 17 12.15 22.00 10.69
N ASP A 18 12.26 21.57 11.96
CA ASP A 18 11.79 22.35 13.12
C ASP A 18 12.57 23.65 13.32
N ILE A 19 13.86 23.70 12.99
CA ILE A 19 14.67 24.93 12.99
C ILE A 19 14.08 25.99 12.03
N LEU A 20 13.43 25.55 10.95
CA LEU A 20 12.85 26.38 9.90
C LEU A 20 11.38 26.70 10.11
N ARG A 21 10.72 26.01 11.05
CA ARG A 21 9.29 26.13 11.28
C ARG A 21 8.88 27.57 11.66
N GLY A 22 7.81 28.06 11.01
CA GLY A 22 7.26 29.42 11.21
C GLY A 22 8.01 30.52 10.46
N ARG A 23 9.06 30.21 9.68
CA ARG A 23 9.85 31.17 8.90
C ARG A 23 9.64 31.05 7.39
N MET A 24 9.25 29.89 6.93
CA MET A 24 8.98 29.59 5.51
C MET A 24 7.93 28.47 5.36
N ASP A 25 7.42 28.32 4.16
CA ASP A 25 6.44 27.28 3.83
C ASP A 25 7.09 25.88 3.75
N ALA A 26 6.27 24.83 3.92
CA ALA A 26 6.71 23.44 3.92
C ALA A 26 7.50 23.03 2.67
N SER A 27 7.13 23.53 1.49
CA SER A 27 7.86 23.29 0.25
C SER A 27 9.25 23.92 0.25
N GLN A 28 9.41 25.08 0.88
CA GLN A 28 10.66 25.82 0.90
C GLN A 28 11.69 25.18 1.87
N TYR A 29 11.25 24.75 3.08
CA TYR A 29 12.20 24.07 3.97
C TYR A 29 12.53 22.65 3.51
N ARG A 30 11.66 21.98 2.75
CA ARG A 30 12.01 20.75 2.04
C ARG A 30 13.23 20.95 1.15
N ASP A 31 13.22 21.97 0.30
CA ASP A 31 14.32 22.25 -0.64
C ASP A 31 15.64 22.54 0.11
N VAL A 32 15.58 23.34 1.19
CA VAL A 32 16.73 23.66 2.04
C VAL A 32 17.31 22.40 2.71
N VAL A 33 16.46 21.59 3.33
CA VAL A 33 16.87 20.33 3.99
C VAL A 33 17.46 19.35 2.97
N SER A 34 16.83 19.24 1.77
CA SER A 34 17.34 18.39 0.69
C SER A 34 18.72 18.80 0.20
N GLY A 35 18.94 20.11 -0.01
CA GLY A 35 20.24 20.63 -0.44
C GLY A 35 21.35 20.34 0.57
N LEU A 36 21.10 20.58 1.86
CA LEU A 36 22.06 20.27 2.93
C LEU A 36 22.29 18.77 3.07
N LEU A 37 21.25 17.96 2.98
CA LEU A 37 21.36 16.49 3.04
C LEU A 37 22.25 15.95 1.93
N VAL A 38 22.06 16.45 0.69
CA VAL A 38 22.91 16.06 -0.45
C VAL A 38 24.37 16.49 -0.23
N LEU A 39 24.63 17.76 0.13
CA LEU A 39 26.00 18.24 0.40
C LEU A 39 26.68 17.39 1.48
N LYS A 40 25.98 17.11 2.57
CA LYS A 40 26.52 16.29 3.65
C LYS A 40 26.79 14.85 3.20
N ARG A 41 25.78 14.22 2.55
CA ARG A 41 25.88 12.84 2.08
C ARG A 41 27.03 12.64 1.09
N VAL A 42 27.15 13.49 0.06
CA VAL A 42 28.20 13.35 -0.95
C VAL A 42 29.59 13.66 -0.38
N SER A 43 29.68 14.52 0.64
CA SER A 43 30.93 14.82 1.33
C SER A 43 31.39 13.67 2.23
N ASP A 44 30.43 13.00 2.92
CA ASP A 44 30.73 11.88 3.83
C ASP A 44 30.95 10.57 3.06
N GLN A 45 30.40 10.44 1.85
CA GLN A 45 30.51 9.25 0.99
C GLN A 45 31.26 9.57 -0.31
N PRO A 46 32.59 9.65 -0.28
CA PRO A 46 33.36 9.89 -1.50
C PRO A 46 33.29 8.74 -2.48
N GLY A 47 33.20 9.06 -3.78
CA GLY A 47 33.20 8.07 -4.85
C GLY A 47 31.89 7.96 -5.64
N VAL A 48 30.75 8.36 -5.07
CA VAL A 48 29.48 8.43 -5.79
C VAL A 48 29.48 9.61 -6.78
N LEU A 49 29.93 10.78 -6.33
CA LEU A 49 30.07 12.00 -7.11
C LEU A 49 31.47 12.60 -6.91
N ARG A 50 31.91 13.43 -7.87
CA ARG A 50 33.12 14.25 -7.71
C ARG A 50 32.79 15.42 -6.81
N VAL A 51 33.41 15.51 -5.62
CA VAL A 51 33.19 16.56 -4.64
C VAL A 51 34.36 17.56 -4.66
N PRO A 52 34.19 18.77 -5.25
CA PRO A 52 35.17 19.83 -5.21
C PRO A 52 35.48 20.25 -3.77
N GLU A 53 36.66 20.85 -3.54
CA GLU A 53 37.10 21.29 -2.21
C GLU A 53 36.09 22.23 -1.55
N ARG A 54 35.54 23.20 -2.29
CA ARG A 54 34.53 24.14 -1.81
C ARG A 54 33.17 23.52 -1.48
N ALA A 55 32.87 22.33 -2.03
CA ALA A 55 31.65 21.58 -1.74
C ALA A 55 31.84 20.55 -0.62
N ARG A 56 33.03 20.40 -0.07
CA ARG A 56 33.29 19.53 1.09
C ARG A 56 32.63 20.09 2.34
N TRP A 57 32.02 19.23 3.11
CA TRP A 57 31.31 19.60 4.34
C TRP A 57 32.25 20.30 5.34
N SER A 58 33.50 19.86 5.48
CA SER A 58 34.53 20.52 6.31
C SER A 58 34.73 21.97 5.94
N HIS A 59 34.78 22.32 4.63
CA HIS A 59 34.92 23.71 4.18
C HIS A 59 33.75 24.59 4.60
N ILE A 60 32.50 24.01 4.61
CA ILE A 60 31.28 24.71 5.01
C ILE A 60 31.24 24.94 6.52
N VAL A 61 31.59 23.92 7.32
CA VAL A 61 31.63 23.99 8.80
C VAL A 61 32.65 24.99 9.30
N ASP A 62 33.85 25.00 8.70
CA ASP A 62 34.99 25.86 9.09
C ASP A 62 34.81 27.33 8.67
N TYR A 63 33.74 27.65 7.94
CA TYR A 63 33.48 29.01 7.46
C TYR A 63 32.92 29.92 8.56
N GLU A 64 33.72 30.85 9.06
CA GLU A 64 33.35 31.83 10.09
C GLU A 64 32.81 33.16 9.54
N GLY A 65 32.84 33.38 8.22
CA GLY A 65 32.44 34.62 7.56
C GLY A 65 30.93 34.90 7.65
N LYS A 66 30.51 36.08 7.19
CA LYS A 66 29.11 36.53 7.26
C LYS A 66 28.23 35.97 6.15
N ALA A 67 28.81 35.51 5.04
CA ALA A 67 28.11 35.10 3.82
C ALA A 67 27.94 33.56 3.73
N LEU A 68 27.49 32.90 4.80
CA LEU A 68 27.33 31.43 4.84
C LEU A 68 26.35 30.92 3.77
N GLY A 69 25.28 31.65 3.49
CA GLY A 69 24.34 31.28 2.43
C GLY A 69 24.99 31.27 1.03
N HIS A 70 25.86 32.28 0.76
CA HIS A 70 26.62 32.32 -0.48
C HIS A 70 27.59 31.12 -0.61
N VAL A 71 28.27 30.74 0.48
CA VAL A 71 29.14 29.55 0.50
C VAL A 71 28.37 28.27 0.21
N LEU A 72 27.17 28.12 0.77
CA LEU A 72 26.31 26.98 0.50
C LEU A 72 25.83 26.95 -0.96
N ASN A 73 25.46 28.12 -1.51
CA ASN A 73 25.08 28.24 -2.92
C ASN A 73 26.26 27.90 -3.85
N GLU A 74 27.45 28.44 -3.57
CA GLU A 74 28.66 28.10 -4.31
C GLU A 74 29.00 26.61 -4.23
N ALA A 75 28.88 26.01 -3.05
CA ALA A 75 29.13 24.58 -2.85
C ALA A 75 28.23 23.71 -3.75
N LEU A 76 26.93 24.02 -3.81
CA LEU A 76 25.98 23.31 -4.71
C LEU A 76 26.31 23.54 -6.19
N TRP A 77 26.66 24.76 -6.59
CA TRP A 77 27.02 25.07 -7.97
C TRP A 77 28.30 24.35 -8.41
N GLU A 78 29.34 24.36 -7.57
CA GLU A 78 30.59 23.65 -7.86
C GLU A 78 30.37 22.13 -7.93
N LEU A 79 29.49 21.57 -7.06
CA LEU A 79 29.10 20.18 -7.09
C LEU A 79 28.38 19.84 -8.41
N GLU A 80 27.41 20.67 -8.83
CA GLU A 80 26.67 20.50 -10.08
C GLU A 80 27.59 20.56 -11.29
N ARG A 81 28.48 21.58 -11.35
CA ARG A 81 29.47 21.74 -12.44
C ARG A 81 30.44 20.57 -12.57
N SER A 82 30.73 19.93 -11.45
CA SER A 82 31.62 18.77 -11.43
C SER A 82 30.95 17.47 -11.81
N ASN A 83 29.58 17.44 -11.83
CA ASN A 83 28.77 16.26 -12.10
C ASN A 83 27.55 16.60 -12.96
N PRO A 84 27.74 17.19 -14.15
CA PRO A 84 26.63 17.73 -14.95
C PRO A 84 25.67 16.64 -15.46
N GLU A 85 26.12 15.40 -15.65
CA GLU A 85 25.28 14.29 -16.09
C GLU A 85 24.23 13.88 -15.05
N VAL A 86 24.55 14.07 -13.76
CA VAL A 86 23.65 13.69 -12.65
C VAL A 86 22.91 14.89 -12.07
N LEU A 87 23.57 16.04 -11.93
CA LEU A 87 23.08 17.15 -11.10
C LEU A 87 22.60 18.38 -11.88
N LYS A 88 22.77 18.43 -13.21
CA LYS A 88 22.42 19.61 -14.01
C LYS A 88 21.00 20.10 -13.77
N GLY A 89 20.85 21.37 -13.36
CA GLY A 89 19.58 22.05 -13.13
C GLY A 89 18.88 21.72 -11.82
N LEU A 90 19.46 20.86 -10.95
CA LEU A 90 18.77 20.42 -9.73
C LEU A 90 18.66 21.50 -8.66
N PHE A 91 19.61 22.43 -8.63
CA PHE A 91 19.71 23.43 -7.57
C PHE A 91 19.33 24.84 -8.02
N GLU A 92 18.83 25.03 -9.24
CA GLU A 92 18.49 26.34 -9.81
C GLU A 92 17.47 27.13 -8.98
N THR A 93 16.53 26.43 -8.32
CA THR A 93 15.49 27.04 -7.47
C THR A 93 15.91 27.23 -6.02
N LEU A 94 17.04 26.69 -5.61
CA LEU A 94 17.52 26.73 -4.23
C LEU A 94 18.50 27.91 -4.05
N ASP A 95 18.13 28.82 -3.16
CA ASP A 95 18.96 29.98 -2.80
C ASP A 95 18.92 30.18 -1.28
N PHE A 96 20.00 29.83 -0.63
CA PHE A 96 20.16 29.95 0.82
C PHE A 96 20.23 31.39 1.32
N ASP A 97 20.90 32.28 0.56
CA ASP A 97 21.05 33.69 0.95
C ASP A 97 19.72 34.45 0.97
N ARG A 98 18.84 34.13 0.02
CA ARG A 98 17.56 34.82 -0.13
C ARG A 98 16.52 34.37 0.91
N ARG A 99 16.69 33.17 1.44
CA ARG A 99 15.64 32.51 2.24
C ARG A 99 15.89 32.54 3.73
N LEU A 100 17.16 32.57 4.19
CA LEU A 100 17.53 32.37 5.58
C LEU A 100 18.62 33.34 6.04
N GLY A 101 18.54 33.75 7.31
CA GLY A 101 19.59 34.51 7.96
C GLY A 101 20.78 33.60 8.36
N ARG A 102 21.91 34.22 8.66
CA ARG A 102 23.15 33.50 9.06
C ARG A 102 22.94 32.60 10.29
N ALA A 103 22.15 33.06 11.27
CA ALA A 103 21.95 32.32 12.51
C ALA A 103 21.23 30.98 12.26
N GLU A 104 20.23 30.99 11.40
CA GLU A 104 19.45 29.81 11.00
C GLU A 104 20.32 28.86 10.17
N LEU A 105 21.05 29.38 9.19
CA LEU A 105 21.97 28.58 8.37
C LEU A 105 23.04 27.93 9.23
N LYS A 106 23.63 28.66 10.19
CA LYS A 106 24.64 28.09 11.11
C LYS A 106 24.00 26.98 11.98
N ALA A 107 22.81 27.21 12.53
CA ALA A 107 22.12 26.19 13.32
C ALA A 107 21.83 24.91 12.51
N LEU A 108 21.47 25.06 11.22
CA LEU A 108 21.27 23.91 10.32
C LEU A 108 22.59 23.19 10.02
N VAL A 109 23.64 23.92 9.69
CA VAL A 109 24.97 23.33 9.42
C VAL A 109 25.47 22.58 10.66
N ASP A 110 25.39 23.19 11.85
CA ASP A 110 25.76 22.54 13.12
C ASP A 110 24.90 21.29 13.41
N HIS A 111 23.62 21.34 13.09
CA HIS A 111 22.72 20.19 13.24
C HIS A 111 23.14 19.03 12.33
N PHE A 112 23.41 19.30 11.05
CA PHE A 112 23.83 18.27 10.09
C PHE A 112 25.26 17.76 10.35
N ASP A 113 26.14 18.58 10.95
CA ASP A 113 27.50 18.18 11.24
C ASP A 113 27.60 16.96 12.15
N HIS A 114 26.66 16.84 13.07
CA HIS A 114 26.58 15.72 14.02
C HIS A 114 25.94 14.45 13.43
N ILE A 115 25.51 14.46 12.18
CA ILE A 115 24.86 13.33 11.52
C ILE A 115 25.87 12.66 10.57
N PRO A 116 26.43 11.49 10.92
CA PRO A 116 27.33 10.77 10.02
C PRO A 116 26.51 10.10 8.91
N LEU A 117 26.87 10.34 7.65
CA LEU A 117 26.15 9.86 6.48
C LEU A 117 27.00 9.01 5.52
N SER A 118 28.15 8.47 5.95
CA SER A 118 28.90 7.49 5.15
C SER A 118 28.18 6.12 5.18
N ASP A 119 28.41 5.27 4.18
CA ASP A 119 27.81 3.93 4.14
C ASP A 119 28.22 3.07 5.35
N ASP A 120 29.42 3.26 5.88
CA ASP A 120 29.94 2.58 7.06
C ASP A 120 29.21 2.98 8.35
N ASP A 121 28.64 4.19 8.38
CA ASP A 121 27.91 4.73 9.53
C ASP A 121 26.42 4.34 9.49
N LEU A 122 25.91 3.86 8.36
CA LEU A 122 24.51 3.53 8.16
C LEU A 122 24.23 2.05 8.49
N GLU A 123 23.02 1.77 8.95
CA GLU A 123 22.59 0.40 9.21
C GLU A 123 22.58 -0.44 7.91
N PHE A 124 22.22 0.16 6.79
CA PHE A 124 22.30 -0.38 5.42
C PHE A 124 22.30 0.76 4.39
N GLY A 125 22.74 0.49 3.18
CA GLY A 125 23.02 1.52 2.17
C GLY A 125 21.86 2.43 1.78
N ASP A 126 20.58 2.01 1.99
CA ASP A 126 19.38 2.74 1.58
C ASP A 126 18.73 3.56 2.74
N VAL A 127 19.41 3.72 3.89
CA VAL A 127 18.87 4.46 5.04
C VAL A 127 18.54 5.90 4.68
N VAL A 128 19.40 6.57 3.90
CA VAL A 128 19.22 7.98 3.54
C VAL A 128 18.01 8.19 2.65
N GLY A 129 17.88 7.40 1.60
CA GLY A 129 16.73 7.47 0.67
C GLY A 129 15.42 7.19 1.39
N ARG A 130 15.37 6.15 2.24
CA ARG A 130 14.17 5.82 3.00
C ARG A 130 13.77 6.89 4.02
N ALA A 131 14.72 7.51 4.70
CA ALA A 131 14.45 8.63 5.60
C ALA A 131 13.94 9.85 4.81
N TYR A 132 14.49 10.09 3.63
CA TYR A 132 14.06 11.16 2.73
C TYR A 132 12.62 10.93 2.22
N ASP A 133 12.27 9.73 1.81
CA ASP A 133 10.89 9.38 1.44
C ASP A 133 9.88 9.67 2.55
N LEU A 134 10.22 9.37 3.82
CA LEU A 134 9.33 9.63 4.96
C LEU A 134 9.11 11.14 5.16
N ILE A 135 10.15 11.93 4.96
CA ILE A 135 10.06 13.39 5.01
C ILE A 135 9.22 13.93 3.84
N LEU A 136 9.42 13.44 2.62
CA LEU A 136 8.61 13.84 1.47
C LEU A 136 7.11 13.56 1.70
N SER A 137 6.80 12.40 2.26
CA SER A 137 5.41 12.04 2.62
C SER A 137 4.81 13.01 3.65
N ALA A 138 5.55 13.31 4.72
CA ALA A 138 5.09 14.22 5.77
C ALA A 138 4.90 15.66 5.27
N PHE A 139 5.75 16.10 4.33
CA PHE A 139 5.59 17.42 3.71
C PHE A 139 4.42 17.47 2.74
N ALA A 140 4.14 16.38 2.00
CA ALA A 140 2.95 16.29 1.17
C ALA A 140 1.66 16.40 2.01
N ASP A 141 1.63 15.73 3.17
CA ASP A 141 0.51 15.83 4.13
C ASP A 141 0.30 17.26 4.65
N SER A 142 1.39 17.99 4.91
CA SER A 142 1.34 19.35 5.48
C SER A 142 1.01 20.43 4.43
N ALA A 143 1.35 20.23 3.17
CA ALA A 143 1.15 21.20 2.08
C ALA A 143 -0.29 21.19 1.52
N GLY A 144 -1.16 20.30 1.96
CA GLY A 144 -2.57 20.22 1.57
C GLY A 144 -2.76 19.92 0.07
N LYS A 145 -3.84 20.46 -0.54
CA LYS A 145 -4.20 20.15 -1.94
C LYS A 145 -3.08 20.39 -2.97
N ARG A 146 -2.24 21.42 -2.78
CA ARG A 146 -1.15 21.73 -3.73
C ARG A 146 0.06 20.80 -3.60
N GLY A 147 0.31 20.24 -2.40
CA GLY A 147 1.42 19.30 -2.19
C GLY A 147 1.06 17.86 -2.55
N GLY A 148 -0.21 17.48 -2.38
CA GLY A 148 -0.70 16.14 -2.62
C GLY A 148 -0.82 15.74 -4.09
N GLU A 149 -0.85 16.71 -5.01
CA GLU A 149 -0.92 16.44 -6.47
C GLU A 149 0.34 15.75 -7.01
N PHE A 150 1.47 15.83 -6.29
CA PHE A 150 2.77 15.33 -6.74
C PHE A 150 3.26 14.11 -5.96
N PHE A 151 2.49 13.63 -4.99
CA PHE A 151 2.89 12.51 -4.14
C PHE A 151 1.86 11.38 -4.17
N THR A 152 2.26 10.24 -4.72
CA THR A 152 1.45 9.03 -4.68
C THR A 152 1.71 8.27 -3.37
N PRO A 153 0.68 7.87 -2.60
CA PRO A 153 0.88 7.11 -1.36
C PRO A 153 1.71 5.85 -1.57
N ARG A 154 2.70 5.63 -0.70
CA ARG A 154 3.64 4.49 -0.84
C ARG A 154 2.94 3.13 -0.91
N SER A 155 1.82 2.97 -0.23
CA SER A 155 1.03 1.74 -0.28
C SER A 155 0.44 1.48 -1.67
N VAL A 156 -0.01 2.53 -2.37
CA VAL A 156 -0.50 2.44 -3.76
C VAL A 156 0.66 2.16 -4.72
N VAL A 157 1.79 2.86 -4.56
CA VAL A 157 2.99 2.60 -5.36
C VAL A 157 3.44 1.16 -5.22
N ARG A 158 3.51 0.65 -3.99
CA ARG A 158 3.86 -0.76 -3.71
C ARG A 158 2.87 -1.74 -4.35
N LEU A 159 1.57 -1.45 -4.31
CA LEU A 159 0.56 -2.25 -5.01
C LEU A 159 0.83 -2.26 -6.52
N MET A 160 0.99 -1.09 -7.15
CA MET A 160 1.17 -0.97 -8.59
C MET A 160 2.44 -1.68 -9.07
N VAL A 161 3.56 -1.51 -8.38
CA VAL A 161 4.81 -2.21 -8.70
C VAL A 161 4.65 -3.73 -8.62
N ARG A 162 3.92 -4.24 -7.64
CA ARG A 162 3.64 -5.68 -7.49
C ARG A 162 2.68 -6.23 -8.55
N LEU A 163 1.83 -5.38 -9.14
CA LEU A 163 0.98 -5.75 -10.27
C LEU A 163 1.79 -5.90 -11.56
N VAL A 164 2.70 -4.95 -11.86
CA VAL A 164 3.47 -4.97 -13.12
C VAL A 164 4.74 -5.81 -13.05
N ARG A 165 5.28 -6.09 -11.84
CA ARG A 165 6.40 -6.99 -11.58
C ARG A 165 7.62 -6.70 -12.46
N PRO A 166 8.31 -5.57 -12.29
CA PRO A 166 9.53 -5.30 -13.03
C PRO A 166 10.60 -6.36 -12.73
N GLN A 167 11.44 -6.66 -13.70
CA GLN A 167 12.51 -7.64 -13.60
C GLN A 167 13.82 -6.99 -14.06
N GLU A 168 14.93 -7.55 -13.58
CA GLU A 168 16.27 -7.23 -14.05
C GLU A 168 16.34 -7.22 -15.58
N GLY A 169 17.10 -6.28 -16.17
CA GLY A 169 17.25 -6.11 -17.62
C GLY A 169 16.08 -5.42 -18.31
N GLN A 170 15.01 -5.05 -17.57
CA GLN A 170 13.85 -4.37 -18.15
C GLN A 170 13.94 -2.85 -18.02
N SER A 171 13.07 -2.18 -18.79
CA SER A 171 12.86 -0.75 -18.72
C SER A 171 11.54 -0.41 -17.99
N VAL A 172 11.60 0.54 -17.07
CA VAL A 172 10.43 1.08 -16.35
C VAL A 172 10.27 2.56 -16.68
N TYR A 173 9.04 2.97 -16.98
CA TYR A 173 8.71 4.35 -17.32
C TYR A 173 7.57 4.90 -16.46
N ASP A 174 7.78 6.12 -15.93
CA ASP A 174 6.73 6.91 -15.31
C ASP A 174 6.57 8.24 -16.07
N PRO A 175 5.55 8.38 -16.95
CA PRO A 175 5.32 9.60 -17.71
C PRO A 175 4.86 10.79 -16.87
N PHE A 176 4.50 10.62 -15.61
CA PHE A 176 4.10 11.66 -14.67
C PHE A 176 4.80 11.41 -13.32
N ALA A 177 6.13 11.49 -13.34
CA ALA A 177 7.01 10.92 -12.32
C ALA A 177 6.82 11.49 -10.91
N GLY A 178 6.27 12.71 -10.79
CA GLY A 178 6.11 13.33 -9.48
C GLY A 178 7.43 13.38 -8.71
N SER A 179 7.45 12.81 -7.51
CA SER A 179 8.66 12.70 -6.67
C SER A 179 9.58 11.51 -7.02
N GLY A 180 9.30 10.77 -8.11
CA GLY A 180 10.10 9.60 -8.53
C GLY A 180 9.85 8.31 -7.73
N GLY A 181 8.88 8.32 -6.83
CA GLY A 181 8.63 7.21 -5.90
C GLY A 181 8.32 5.87 -6.59
N MET A 182 7.67 5.87 -7.78
CA MET A 182 7.40 4.64 -8.52
C MET A 182 8.68 4.02 -9.09
N LEU A 183 9.61 4.83 -9.57
CA LEU A 183 10.89 4.38 -10.10
C LEU A 183 11.77 3.79 -8.99
N VAL A 184 11.85 4.48 -7.84
CA VAL A 184 12.55 3.98 -6.64
C VAL A 184 11.98 2.62 -6.20
N GLN A 185 10.66 2.53 -6.05
CA GLN A 185 10.02 1.28 -5.61
C GLN A 185 10.14 0.15 -6.65
N ALA A 186 10.20 0.47 -7.94
CA ALA A 186 10.43 -0.53 -8.99
C ALA A 186 11.83 -1.16 -8.83
N ARG A 187 12.88 -0.37 -8.59
CA ARG A 187 14.23 -0.86 -8.32
C ARG A 187 14.28 -1.69 -7.03
N GLN A 188 13.74 -1.16 -5.94
CA GLN A 188 13.66 -1.90 -4.67
C GLN A 188 12.92 -3.24 -4.82
N TYR A 189 11.86 -3.28 -5.63
CA TYR A 189 11.14 -4.53 -5.91
C TYR A 189 12.04 -5.57 -6.60
N VAL A 190 12.83 -5.18 -7.60
CA VAL A 190 13.78 -6.10 -8.27
C VAL A 190 14.80 -6.62 -7.27
N GLU A 191 15.40 -5.74 -6.48
CA GLU A 191 16.34 -6.10 -5.42
C GLU A 191 15.71 -7.02 -4.36
N GLU A 192 14.49 -6.72 -3.89
CA GLU A 192 13.74 -7.56 -2.95
C GLU A 192 13.37 -8.95 -3.51
N HIS A 193 13.46 -9.15 -4.82
CA HIS A 193 13.18 -10.43 -5.47
C HIS A 193 14.44 -11.11 -6.01
N GLY A 194 15.63 -10.63 -5.59
CA GLY A 194 16.91 -11.28 -5.85
C GLY A 194 17.54 -10.95 -7.20
N GLY A 195 16.99 -9.96 -7.93
CA GLY A 195 17.59 -9.42 -9.16
C GLY A 195 18.53 -8.25 -8.88
N ASP A 196 19.34 -7.89 -9.85
CA ASP A 196 20.17 -6.69 -9.81
C ASP A 196 19.32 -5.46 -10.16
N GLY A 197 19.04 -4.63 -9.15
CA GLY A 197 18.32 -3.38 -9.35
C GLY A 197 19.08 -2.36 -10.21
N ALA A 198 20.41 -2.49 -10.31
CA ALA A 198 21.23 -1.62 -11.16
C ALA A 198 21.06 -1.93 -12.66
N ASP A 199 20.63 -3.15 -13.01
CA ASP A 199 20.33 -3.52 -14.40
C ASP A 199 18.88 -3.16 -14.82
N LEU A 200 18.14 -2.41 -13.99
CA LEU A 200 16.82 -1.90 -14.31
C LEU A 200 16.91 -0.48 -14.87
N ALA A 201 16.58 -0.32 -16.16
CA ALA A 201 16.61 0.98 -16.81
C ALA A 201 15.38 1.84 -16.41
N LEU A 202 15.61 2.96 -15.74
CA LEU A 202 14.57 3.82 -15.17
C LEU A 202 14.39 5.10 -15.99
N PHE A 203 13.16 5.38 -16.40
CA PHE A 203 12.78 6.55 -17.19
C PHE A 203 11.60 7.27 -16.53
N GLY A 204 11.65 8.59 -16.55
CA GLY A 204 10.54 9.42 -16.04
C GLY A 204 10.40 10.74 -16.79
N GLN A 205 9.23 11.33 -16.70
CA GLN A 205 8.99 12.68 -17.16
C GLN A 205 8.12 13.44 -16.18
N GLU A 206 8.45 14.71 -15.90
CA GLU A 206 7.73 15.57 -14.96
C GLU A 206 7.71 17.01 -15.50
N VAL A 207 6.52 17.61 -15.54
CA VAL A 207 6.34 18.96 -16.09
C VAL A 207 6.80 20.06 -15.14
N ASN A 208 6.62 19.86 -13.83
CA ASN A 208 6.98 20.85 -12.81
C ASN A 208 8.46 20.77 -12.46
N GLY A 209 9.24 21.82 -12.75
CA GLY A 209 10.69 21.83 -12.52
C GLY A 209 11.09 21.59 -11.07
N ALA A 210 10.37 22.11 -10.07
CA ALA A 210 10.67 21.88 -8.66
C ALA A 210 10.38 20.42 -8.25
N THR A 211 9.32 19.84 -8.78
CA THR A 211 8.96 18.44 -8.56
C THR A 211 9.94 17.52 -9.28
N TRP A 212 10.34 17.87 -10.51
CA TRP A 212 11.39 17.18 -11.25
C TRP A 212 12.72 17.14 -10.48
N SER A 213 13.14 18.30 -9.92
CA SER A 213 14.36 18.35 -9.06
C SER A 213 14.20 17.43 -7.84
N THR A 214 13.02 17.43 -7.22
CA THR A 214 12.71 16.50 -6.10
C THR A 214 12.86 15.03 -6.53
N ALA A 215 12.31 14.66 -7.69
CA ALA A 215 12.42 13.29 -8.20
C ALA A 215 13.89 12.88 -8.42
N ARG A 216 14.67 13.75 -9.06
CA ARG A 216 16.10 13.50 -9.31
C ARG A 216 16.90 13.37 -8.00
N LEU A 217 16.64 14.24 -7.02
CA LEU A 217 17.27 14.15 -5.69
C LEU A 217 16.84 12.89 -4.95
N ASN A 218 15.59 12.48 -5.07
CA ASN A 218 15.08 11.25 -4.48
C ASN A 218 15.80 10.01 -5.05
N LEU A 219 15.92 9.93 -6.38
CA LEU A 219 16.68 8.87 -7.03
C LEU A 219 18.14 8.85 -6.53
N LEU A 220 18.81 10.00 -6.50
CA LEU A 220 20.19 10.13 -6.06
C LEU A 220 20.38 9.64 -4.61
N LEU A 221 19.51 10.05 -3.70
CA LEU A 221 19.57 9.66 -2.29
C LEU A 221 19.28 8.16 -2.06
N HIS A 222 18.60 7.51 -3.00
CA HIS A 222 18.47 6.05 -3.09
C HIS A 222 19.60 5.37 -3.87
N GLY A 223 20.68 6.10 -4.20
CA GLY A 223 21.82 5.56 -4.93
C GLY A 223 21.57 5.28 -6.42
N ILE A 224 20.51 5.88 -6.99
CA ILE A 224 20.14 5.77 -8.41
C ILE A 224 20.70 6.98 -9.15
N THR A 225 21.83 6.80 -9.83
CA THR A 225 22.52 7.89 -10.55
C THR A 225 22.29 7.87 -12.06
N ASP A 226 21.82 6.77 -12.60
CA ASP A 226 21.60 6.47 -14.02
C ASP A 226 20.16 6.63 -14.48
N GLY A 227 19.22 6.93 -13.57
CA GLY A 227 17.80 7.16 -13.89
C GLY A 227 17.60 8.42 -14.76
N SER A 228 16.94 8.25 -15.90
CA SER A 228 16.64 9.31 -16.88
C SER A 228 15.29 9.95 -16.60
N VAL A 229 15.23 10.95 -15.72
CA VAL A 229 14.01 11.75 -15.49
C VAL A 229 14.18 13.11 -16.18
N LEU A 230 13.28 13.42 -17.13
CA LEU A 230 13.34 14.62 -17.96
C LEU A 230 12.25 15.62 -17.55
N CYS A 231 12.56 16.93 -17.69
CA CYS A 231 11.61 18.01 -17.37
C CYS A 231 10.83 18.42 -18.62
N GLY A 232 9.52 18.20 -18.63
CA GLY A 232 8.66 18.57 -19.76
C GLY A 232 7.26 17.95 -19.66
N ASP A 233 6.32 18.49 -20.42
CA ASP A 233 4.94 18.02 -20.47
C ASP A 233 4.81 16.77 -21.35
N THR A 234 4.26 15.71 -20.80
CA THR A 234 4.16 14.39 -21.45
C THR A 234 3.20 14.38 -22.66
N LEU A 235 2.16 15.20 -22.66
CA LEU A 235 1.22 15.25 -23.77
C LEU A 235 1.72 16.14 -24.90
N THR A 236 2.26 17.32 -24.57
CA THR A 236 2.69 18.31 -25.55
C THR A 236 4.14 18.12 -26.00
N ASP A 237 5.00 17.54 -25.16
CA ASP A 237 6.42 17.34 -25.47
C ASP A 237 6.98 16.05 -24.84
N PRO A 238 6.60 14.86 -25.35
CA PRO A 238 7.14 13.59 -24.86
C PRO A 238 8.63 13.48 -25.22
N LEU A 239 9.51 13.51 -24.22
CA LEU A 239 10.96 13.67 -24.41
C LEU A 239 11.69 12.34 -24.61
N HIS A 240 11.13 11.22 -24.19
CA HIS A 240 11.72 9.90 -24.41
C HIS A 240 11.42 9.39 -25.83
N SER A 241 12.31 9.70 -26.75
CA SER A 241 12.20 9.33 -28.16
C SER A 241 13.49 8.70 -28.70
N LEU A 242 13.36 7.87 -29.72
CA LEU A 242 14.47 7.29 -30.48
C LEU A 242 15.08 8.34 -31.42
N GLN A 243 16.27 8.05 -31.96
CA GLN A 243 16.96 8.93 -32.91
C GLN A 243 16.14 9.22 -34.19
N ASP A 244 15.24 8.32 -34.56
CA ASP A 244 14.33 8.48 -35.70
C ASP A 244 13.04 9.25 -35.40
N GLY A 245 12.95 9.79 -34.19
CA GLY A 245 11.81 10.59 -33.70
C GLY A 245 10.61 9.78 -33.24
N ARG A 246 10.66 8.43 -33.30
CA ARG A 246 9.61 7.59 -32.72
C ARG A 246 9.73 7.56 -31.18
N LEU A 247 8.59 7.42 -30.50
CA LEU A 247 8.58 7.28 -29.05
C LEU A 247 9.26 5.97 -28.62
N THR A 248 10.02 6.07 -27.55
CA THR A 248 10.58 4.90 -26.86
C THR A 248 9.46 4.05 -26.29
N ARG A 249 9.62 2.72 -26.33
CA ARG A 249 8.68 1.77 -25.75
C ARG A 249 9.34 1.05 -24.59
N PHE A 250 8.56 0.81 -23.53
CA PHE A 250 9.04 0.30 -22.26
C PHE A 250 8.39 -1.03 -21.89
N ASP A 251 9.09 -1.84 -21.10
CA ASP A 251 8.61 -3.13 -20.64
C ASP A 251 7.55 -2.95 -19.55
N ARG A 252 7.71 -1.94 -18.70
CA ARG A 252 6.81 -1.61 -17.60
C ARG A 252 6.50 -0.12 -17.60
N VAL A 253 5.22 0.21 -17.44
CA VAL A 253 4.80 1.61 -17.23
C VAL A 253 4.00 1.69 -15.94
N LEU A 254 4.40 2.59 -15.07
CA LEU A 254 3.78 2.84 -13.77
C LEU A 254 3.50 4.32 -13.66
N THR A 255 2.25 4.72 -13.44
CA THR A 255 1.99 6.16 -13.37
C THR A 255 0.71 6.51 -12.63
N ASN A 256 0.73 7.67 -11.98
CA ASN A 256 -0.43 8.34 -11.39
C ASN A 256 -0.55 9.74 -11.99
N PRO A 257 -1.17 9.89 -13.18
CA PRO A 257 -1.34 11.21 -13.81
C PRO A 257 -2.20 12.13 -12.94
N PRO A 258 -2.01 13.46 -13.03
CA PRO A 258 -2.95 14.42 -12.44
C PRO A 258 -4.35 14.20 -12.98
N PHE A 259 -5.37 14.19 -12.10
CA PHE A 259 -6.76 13.91 -12.48
C PHE A 259 -7.40 15.11 -13.16
N SER A 260 -8.17 14.85 -14.21
CA SER A 260 -9.02 15.83 -14.88
C SER A 260 -8.27 17.07 -15.36
N MET A 261 -7.06 16.90 -15.88
CA MET A 261 -6.26 17.98 -16.48
C MET A 261 -6.95 18.57 -17.72
N ASP A 262 -6.73 19.87 -17.92
CA ASP A 262 -6.98 20.51 -19.21
C ASP A 262 -5.84 20.17 -20.17
N TYR A 263 -6.15 20.07 -21.46
CA TYR A 263 -5.17 19.91 -22.53
C TYR A 263 -5.68 20.57 -23.83
N SER A 264 -4.77 20.79 -24.77
CA SER A 264 -5.10 21.30 -26.11
C SER A 264 -4.71 20.27 -27.15
N GLU A 265 -5.68 19.76 -27.91
CA GLU A 265 -5.44 18.79 -28.99
C GLU A 265 -4.39 19.27 -29.99
N LYS A 266 -4.39 20.59 -30.29
CA LYS A 266 -3.47 21.22 -31.25
C LYS A 266 -2.02 21.24 -30.76
N GLU A 267 -1.80 21.14 -29.45
CA GLU A 267 -0.48 21.18 -28.82
C GLU A 267 0.09 19.78 -28.58
N VAL A 268 -0.75 18.74 -28.70
CA VAL A 268 -0.30 17.36 -28.50
C VAL A 268 0.66 16.95 -29.63
N ARG A 269 1.91 16.69 -29.28
CA ARG A 269 2.87 16.07 -30.21
C ARG A 269 2.62 14.57 -30.33
N HIS A 270 3.00 13.98 -31.44
CA HIS A 270 2.73 12.56 -31.73
C HIS A 270 1.24 12.20 -31.62
N PRO A 271 0.35 12.88 -32.40
CA PRO A 271 -1.09 12.66 -32.34
C PRO A 271 -1.51 11.19 -32.65
N GLU A 272 -0.65 10.43 -33.33
CA GLU A 272 -0.82 9.00 -33.58
C GLU A 272 -0.94 8.14 -32.31
N ARG A 273 -0.52 8.67 -31.16
CA ARG A 273 -0.77 8.03 -29.85
C ARG A 273 -2.25 7.93 -29.54
N MET A 274 -3.03 8.90 -30.02
CA MET A 274 -4.46 9.00 -29.74
C MET A 274 -5.28 8.15 -30.70
N LYS A 275 -4.87 6.87 -30.82
CA LYS A 275 -5.41 5.89 -31.76
C LYS A 275 -6.93 5.73 -31.65
N TYR A 276 -7.48 5.84 -30.44
CA TYR A 276 -8.89 5.54 -30.15
C TYR A 276 -9.77 6.80 -30.13
N GLY A 277 -9.18 8.00 -30.34
CA GLY A 277 -9.92 9.25 -30.42
C GLY A 277 -9.52 10.28 -29.38
N TRP A 278 -10.25 11.38 -29.35
CA TRP A 278 -9.97 12.57 -28.56
C TRP A 278 -11.12 12.88 -27.61
N THR A 279 -10.82 13.24 -26.37
CA THR A 279 -11.79 13.79 -25.43
C THR A 279 -11.88 15.32 -25.57
N PRO A 280 -12.94 15.98 -25.05
CA PRO A 280 -12.94 17.44 -24.92
C PRO A 280 -11.72 17.89 -24.09
N GLY A 281 -11.05 18.98 -24.55
CA GLY A 281 -9.78 19.41 -23.96
C GLY A 281 -9.86 19.92 -22.53
N ARG A 282 -11.04 20.28 -22.02
CA ARG A 282 -11.20 20.85 -20.68
C ARG A 282 -11.55 19.80 -19.64
N GLY A 283 -10.64 19.57 -18.69
CA GLY A 283 -10.81 18.64 -17.58
C GLY A 283 -10.96 17.17 -18.00
N LYS A 284 -10.39 16.75 -19.15
CA LYS A 284 -10.65 15.45 -19.76
C LYS A 284 -9.41 14.71 -20.29
N ALA A 285 -8.22 15.07 -19.81
CA ALA A 285 -6.97 14.44 -20.26
C ALA A 285 -6.80 12.99 -19.78
N ASP A 286 -7.61 12.52 -18.82
CA ASP A 286 -7.45 11.21 -18.19
C ASP A 286 -7.22 10.08 -19.21
N LEU A 287 -8.09 9.94 -20.22
CA LEU A 287 -7.96 8.92 -21.27
C LEU A 287 -6.91 9.27 -22.34
N MET A 288 -6.47 10.53 -22.45
CA MET A 288 -5.32 10.88 -23.28
C MET A 288 -4.04 10.33 -22.67
N ASN A 289 -3.90 10.46 -21.34
CA ASN A 289 -2.79 9.88 -20.58
C ASN A 289 -2.76 8.35 -20.70
N VAL A 290 -3.91 7.69 -20.63
CA VAL A 290 -4.03 6.24 -20.86
C VAL A 290 -3.57 5.85 -22.26
N GLN A 291 -3.94 6.60 -23.30
CA GLN A 291 -3.52 6.35 -24.67
C GLN A 291 -2.00 6.56 -24.86
N HIS A 292 -1.42 7.58 -24.19
CA HIS A 292 0.03 7.75 -24.18
C HIS A 292 0.74 6.53 -23.57
N VAL A 293 0.26 6.02 -22.45
CA VAL A 293 0.79 4.80 -21.83
C VAL A 293 0.72 3.61 -22.78
N LEU A 294 -0.44 3.39 -23.43
CA LEU A 294 -0.61 2.30 -24.39
C LEU A 294 0.33 2.41 -25.60
N ALA A 295 0.61 3.62 -26.07
CA ALA A 295 1.51 3.89 -27.19
C ALA A 295 2.99 3.65 -26.83
N THR A 296 3.35 3.83 -25.57
CA THR A 296 4.72 3.65 -25.05
C THR A 296 4.98 2.27 -24.46
N LEU A 297 4.02 1.35 -24.51
CA LEU A 297 4.25 -0.06 -24.11
C LEU A 297 4.90 -0.87 -25.21
N ARG A 298 5.87 -1.71 -24.85
CA ARG A 298 6.35 -2.82 -25.69
C ARG A 298 5.24 -3.85 -25.94
N PRO A 299 5.33 -4.67 -26.99
CA PRO A 299 4.30 -5.66 -27.27
C PRO A 299 3.99 -6.60 -26.09
N ASP A 300 5.00 -7.00 -25.31
CA ASP A 300 4.87 -7.86 -24.13
C ASP A 300 4.85 -7.05 -22.81
N GLY A 301 4.72 -5.73 -22.92
CA GLY A 301 4.74 -4.82 -21.80
C GLY A 301 3.44 -4.86 -20.97
N ILE A 302 3.54 -4.42 -19.73
CA ILE A 302 2.41 -4.23 -18.80
C ILE A 302 2.47 -2.85 -18.16
N ALA A 303 1.32 -2.21 -18.01
CA ALA A 303 1.21 -0.94 -17.31
C ALA A 303 0.18 -1.00 -16.18
N ALA A 304 0.41 -0.21 -15.13
CA ALA A 304 -0.58 0.13 -14.12
C ALA A 304 -0.74 1.65 -14.08
N VAL A 305 -1.98 2.12 -14.29
CA VAL A 305 -2.30 3.54 -14.38
C VAL A 305 -3.39 3.88 -13.38
N VAL A 306 -3.14 4.84 -12.50
CA VAL A 306 -4.17 5.37 -11.61
C VAL A 306 -5.04 6.35 -12.40
N THR A 307 -6.35 6.19 -12.27
CA THR A 307 -7.33 7.08 -12.93
C THR A 307 -8.51 7.35 -11.99
N PRO A 308 -9.22 8.48 -12.15
CA PRO A 308 -10.49 8.68 -11.46
C PRO A 308 -11.52 7.67 -11.97
N GLN A 309 -12.35 7.11 -11.09
CA GLN A 309 -13.36 6.11 -11.47
C GLN A 309 -14.32 6.59 -12.58
N GLY A 310 -14.46 7.90 -12.75
CA GLY A 310 -15.28 8.47 -13.82
C GLY A 310 -14.93 7.98 -15.23
N VAL A 311 -13.66 7.67 -15.52
CA VAL A 311 -13.22 7.14 -16.83
C VAL A 311 -13.86 5.78 -17.15
N LEU A 312 -14.32 5.05 -16.15
CA LEU A 312 -14.90 3.72 -16.30
C LEU A 312 -16.31 3.74 -16.94
N PHE A 313 -17.06 4.86 -16.79
CA PHE A 313 -18.49 4.87 -17.17
C PHE A 313 -18.97 6.15 -17.86
N ARG A 314 -18.15 7.21 -17.96
CA ARG A 314 -18.57 8.42 -18.70
C ARG A 314 -18.83 8.09 -20.16
N GLY A 315 -19.89 8.68 -20.74
CA GLY A 315 -20.32 8.48 -22.11
C GLY A 315 -19.56 9.35 -23.13
N GLY A 316 -20.06 9.38 -24.37
CA GLY A 316 -19.50 10.18 -25.47
C GLY A 316 -18.12 9.71 -25.89
N ALA A 317 -17.21 10.64 -26.18
CA ALA A 317 -15.86 10.32 -26.64
C ALA A 317 -15.07 9.40 -25.69
N GLU A 318 -15.27 9.53 -24.38
CA GLU A 318 -14.62 8.64 -23.41
C GLU A 318 -15.11 7.18 -23.54
N ALA A 319 -16.39 6.95 -23.91
CA ALA A 319 -16.92 5.61 -24.17
C ALA A 319 -16.29 4.99 -25.41
N GLU A 320 -16.13 5.76 -26.49
CA GLU A 320 -15.52 5.28 -27.74
C GLU A 320 -14.04 4.91 -27.54
N ILE A 321 -13.30 5.71 -26.77
CA ILE A 321 -11.90 5.40 -26.44
C ILE A 321 -11.82 4.11 -25.62
N ARG A 322 -12.71 3.93 -24.60
CA ARG A 322 -12.77 2.68 -23.84
C ARG A 322 -13.05 1.49 -24.72
N ARG A 323 -14.09 1.58 -25.57
CA ARG A 323 -14.42 0.55 -26.54
C ARG A 323 -13.18 0.14 -27.33
N GLY A 324 -12.47 1.11 -27.91
CA GLY A 324 -11.34 0.85 -28.79
C GLY A 324 -10.21 0.05 -28.10
N PHE A 325 -9.77 0.42 -26.90
CA PHE A 325 -8.71 -0.32 -26.25
C PHE A 325 -9.18 -1.66 -25.65
N ILE A 326 -10.47 -1.82 -25.35
CA ILE A 326 -11.05 -3.11 -24.91
C ILE A 326 -11.13 -4.07 -26.09
N GLU A 327 -11.65 -3.64 -27.25
CA GLU A 327 -11.72 -4.43 -28.47
C GLU A 327 -10.34 -4.85 -28.97
N ASP A 328 -9.32 -4.01 -28.75
CA ASP A 328 -7.90 -4.34 -29.03
C ASP A 328 -7.27 -5.24 -27.95
N ALA A 329 -8.06 -5.75 -26.99
CA ALA A 329 -7.62 -6.61 -25.87
C ALA A 329 -6.47 -6.01 -25.05
N ARG A 330 -6.50 -4.69 -24.85
CA ARG A 330 -5.45 -3.96 -24.10
C ARG A 330 -5.76 -3.85 -22.60
N LEU A 331 -6.98 -4.14 -22.16
CA LEU A 331 -7.40 -4.12 -20.76
C LEU A 331 -7.17 -5.50 -20.14
N GLU A 332 -6.42 -5.56 -19.05
CA GLU A 332 -6.21 -6.78 -18.28
C GLU A 332 -7.03 -6.78 -16.99
N ALA A 333 -7.00 -5.69 -16.22
CA ALA A 333 -7.79 -5.60 -14.99
C ALA A 333 -8.23 -4.17 -14.69
N VAL A 334 -9.33 -4.09 -13.94
CA VAL A 334 -9.84 -2.86 -13.31
C VAL A 334 -9.91 -3.08 -11.80
N ILE A 335 -9.14 -2.29 -11.04
CA ILE A 335 -9.01 -2.45 -9.59
C ILE A 335 -9.54 -1.18 -8.92
N GLY A 336 -10.67 -1.27 -8.22
CA GLY A 336 -11.22 -0.17 -7.43
C GLY A 336 -10.42 0.03 -6.15
N ILE A 337 -10.03 1.27 -5.87
CA ILE A 337 -9.34 1.64 -4.64
C ILE A 337 -10.33 2.35 -3.72
N GLY A 338 -10.24 2.09 -2.42
CA GLY A 338 -11.09 2.72 -1.42
C GLY A 338 -11.01 4.24 -1.41
N PRO A 339 -12.02 4.91 -0.90
CA PRO A 339 -12.08 6.37 -0.87
C PRO A 339 -11.00 6.95 0.05
N ASN A 340 -10.65 8.22 -0.18
CA ASN A 340 -9.73 8.99 0.67
C ASN A 340 -8.33 8.35 0.85
N VAL A 341 -7.84 7.62 -0.16
CA VAL A 341 -6.47 7.06 -0.18
C VAL A 341 -5.47 8.05 -0.78
N PHE A 342 -5.90 8.87 -1.73
CA PHE A 342 -5.04 9.85 -2.41
C PHE A 342 -5.07 11.22 -1.73
N HIS A 343 -3.91 11.86 -1.63
CA HIS A 343 -3.80 13.20 -1.04
C HIS A 343 -4.60 14.23 -1.85
N GLY A 344 -5.24 15.16 -1.16
CA GLY A 344 -5.90 16.31 -1.76
C GLY A 344 -7.20 16.03 -2.52
N THR A 345 -7.63 14.78 -2.66
CA THR A 345 -8.86 14.43 -3.36
C THR A 345 -9.68 13.36 -2.63
N ALA A 346 -10.98 13.58 -2.56
CA ALA A 346 -11.95 12.57 -2.14
C ALA A 346 -12.52 11.77 -3.32
N ILE A 347 -12.08 12.05 -4.56
CA ILE A 347 -12.56 11.38 -5.76
C ILE A 347 -12.15 9.90 -5.69
N PRO A 348 -13.08 8.96 -5.80
CA PRO A 348 -12.73 7.54 -5.87
C PRO A 348 -11.84 7.27 -7.10
N ALA A 349 -10.74 6.57 -6.89
CA ALA A 349 -9.80 6.21 -7.94
C ALA A 349 -9.83 4.71 -8.22
N CYS A 350 -9.34 4.33 -9.38
CA CYS A 350 -9.08 2.95 -9.76
C CYS A 350 -7.71 2.82 -10.43
N ILE A 351 -7.19 1.60 -10.46
CA ILE A 351 -6.01 1.25 -11.23
C ILE A 351 -6.46 0.47 -12.46
N LEU A 352 -6.13 0.95 -13.64
CA LEU A 352 -6.23 0.20 -14.89
C LEU A 352 -4.93 -0.57 -15.09
N VAL A 353 -5.01 -1.88 -15.21
CA VAL A 353 -3.89 -2.72 -15.65
C VAL A 353 -4.04 -2.97 -17.13
N LEU A 354 -3.03 -2.54 -17.89
CA LEU A 354 -3.05 -2.54 -19.36
C LEU A 354 -1.91 -3.39 -19.91
N ARG A 355 -2.14 -4.02 -21.07
CA ARG A 355 -1.16 -4.86 -21.75
C ARG A 355 -0.71 -4.31 -23.09
N GLY A 356 0.51 -4.68 -23.48
CA GLY A 356 0.99 -4.60 -24.85
C GLY A 356 0.19 -5.51 -25.78
N THR A 357 0.47 -5.42 -27.07
CA THR A 357 -0.31 -6.15 -28.11
C THR A 357 -0.20 -7.69 -28.01
N ASN A 358 0.83 -8.23 -27.35
CA ASN A 358 1.09 -9.67 -27.20
C ASN A 358 1.02 -10.13 -25.74
N GLY A 359 0.68 -9.24 -24.81
CA GLY A 359 0.91 -9.46 -23.37
C GLY A 359 -0.09 -10.36 -22.66
N THR A 360 -1.16 -10.83 -23.32
CA THR A 360 -2.21 -11.64 -22.69
C THR A 360 -1.98 -13.12 -22.90
N SER A 361 -2.04 -13.93 -21.81
CA SER A 361 -1.98 -15.39 -21.94
C SER A 361 -3.17 -15.94 -22.74
N ALA A 362 -3.03 -17.11 -23.33
CA ALA A 362 -4.10 -17.73 -24.11
C ALA A 362 -5.37 -17.96 -23.26
N GLU A 363 -5.20 -18.26 -21.97
CA GLU A 363 -6.28 -18.55 -21.02
C GLU A 363 -7.06 -17.28 -20.58
N GLN A 364 -6.38 -16.14 -20.58
CA GLN A 364 -6.95 -14.83 -20.18
C GLN A 364 -7.47 -14.02 -21.38
N ARG A 365 -7.24 -14.51 -22.61
CA ARG A 365 -7.73 -13.82 -23.81
C ARG A 365 -9.25 -13.78 -23.83
N GLY A 366 -9.79 -12.60 -24.08
CA GLY A 366 -11.23 -12.40 -24.12
C GLY A 366 -11.88 -12.15 -22.76
N GLN A 367 -11.10 -11.91 -21.72
CA GLN A 367 -11.59 -11.55 -20.38
C GLN A 367 -10.82 -10.37 -19.80
N ALA A 368 -11.45 -9.67 -18.85
CA ALA A 368 -10.80 -8.70 -17.97
C ALA A 368 -11.15 -9.02 -16.51
N LEU A 369 -10.18 -8.84 -15.61
CA LEU A 369 -10.41 -9.08 -14.18
C LEU A 369 -10.89 -7.79 -13.50
N PHE A 370 -12.01 -7.86 -12.81
CA PHE A 370 -12.51 -6.78 -11.95
C PHE A 370 -12.23 -7.10 -10.49
N ILE A 371 -11.59 -6.17 -9.77
CA ILE A 371 -11.32 -6.27 -8.34
C ILE A 371 -11.94 -5.07 -7.65
N ASN A 372 -12.89 -5.32 -6.76
CA ASN A 372 -13.49 -4.30 -5.92
C ASN A 372 -12.78 -4.25 -4.56
N ALA A 373 -11.71 -3.47 -4.47
CA ALA A 373 -10.97 -3.27 -3.24
C ALA A 373 -11.39 -1.99 -2.47
N GLU A 374 -12.59 -1.46 -2.72
CA GLU A 374 -13.07 -0.24 -2.05
C GLU A 374 -13.12 -0.40 -0.52
N ARG A 375 -13.31 -1.61 -0.01
CA ARG A 375 -13.32 -1.91 1.43
C ARG A 375 -11.96 -2.35 1.98
N GLU A 376 -11.00 -2.62 1.11
CA GLU A 376 -9.65 -3.03 1.50
C GLU A 376 -8.78 -1.82 1.86
N VAL A 377 -9.25 -1.02 2.80
CA VAL A 377 -8.53 0.16 3.32
C VAL A 377 -8.64 0.22 4.84
N VAL A 378 -7.62 0.80 5.45
CA VAL A 378 -7.61 1.11 6.88
C VAL A 378 -7.83 2.60 7.04
N THR A 379 -8.81 2.95 7.88
CA THR A 379 -9.15 4.34 8.14
C THR A 379 -8.06 5.01 8.97
N GLY A 380 -7.45 6.06 8.44
CA GLY A 380 -6.52 6.92 9.13
C GLY A 380 -7.16 8.22 9.61
N ARG A 381 -6.44 9.02 10.41
CA ARG A 381 -6.94 10.30 10.95
C ARG A 381 -7.22 11.34 9.85
N SER A 382 -6.33 11.47 8.88
CA SER A 382 -6.44 12.40 7.76
C SER A 382 -6.72 11.70 6.43
N GLN A 383 -6.30 10.45 6.29
CA GLN A 383 -6.29 9.72 5.04
C GLN A 383 -6.37 8.21 5.30
N ASN A 384 -7.06 7.49 4.41
CA ASN A 384 -7.08 6.04 4.42
C ASN A 384 -5.80 5.51 3.76
N HIS A 385 -5.40 4.29 4.12
CA HIS A 385 -4.23 3.64 3.55
C HIS A 385 -4.45 2.14 3.34
N LEU A 386 -3.63 1.56 2.46
CA LEU A 386 -3.58 0.12 2.25
C LEU A 386 -2.50 -0.46 3.16
N GLU A 387 -2.87 -1.40 4.01
CA GLU A 387 -1.90 -2.21 4.75
C GLU A 387 -1.33 -3.34 3.88
N PRO A 388 -0.20 -3.95 4.27
CA PRO A 388 0.37 -5.08 3.54
C PRO A 388 -0.61 -6.22 3.27
N ARG A 389 -1.55 -6.48 4.20
CA ARG A 389 -2.60 -7.50 4.03
C ARG A 389 -3.56 -7.17 2.89
N ASN A 390 -3.96 -5.90 2.76
CA ASN A 390 -4.85 -5.46 1.69
C ASN A 390 -4.16 -5.57 0.32
N ILE A 391 -2.89 -5.13 0.26
CA ILE A 391 -2.07 -5.26 -0.94
C ILE A 391 -1.90 -6.73 -1.33
N GLU A 392 -1.62 -7.61 -0.37
CA GLU A 392 -1.42 -9.03 -0.63
C GLU A 392 -2.69 -9.69 -1.19
N LYS A 393 -3.86 -9.38 -0.64
CA LYS A 393 -5.16 -9.89 -1.12
C LYS A 393 -5.42 -9.47 -2.56
N ILE A 394 -5.24 -8.17 -2.88
CA ILE A 394 -5.42 -7.65 -4.24
C ILE A 394 -4.44 -8.33 -5.22
N VAL A 395 -3.15 -8.37 -4.86
CA VAL A 395 -2.11 -8.97 -5.70
C VAL A 395 -2.32 -10.47 -5.90
N SER A 396 -2.75 -11.19 -4.86
CA SER A 396 -3.04 -12.63 -4.96
C SER A 396 -4.23 -12.89 -5.88
N ALA A 397 -5.33 -12.14 -5.72
CA ALA A 397 -6.50 -12.24 -6.59
C ALA A 397 -6.14 -11.94 -8.05
N PHE A 398 -5.32 -10.92 -8.30
CA PHE A 398 -4.84 -10.58 -9.64
C PHE A 398 -3.97 -11.67 -10.25
N ARG A 399 -3.02 -12.21 -9.50
CA ARG A 399 -2.07 -13.24 -9.98
C ARG A 399 -2.75 -14.57 -10.29
N GLU A 400 -3.68 -14.95 -9.45
CA GLU A 400 -4.41 -16.21 -9.55
C GLU A 400 -5.62 -16.12 -10.47
N TRP A 401 -5.94 -14.92 -10.96
CA TRP A 401 -7.13 -14.64 -11.76
C TRP A 401 -8.39 -15.15 -11.07
N ALA A 402 -8.47 -14.89 -9.75
CA ALA A 402 -9.41 -15.57 -8.87
C ALA A 402 -10.80 -14.90 -8.88
N ASP A 403 -11.84 -15.71 -9.00
CA ASP A 403 -13.19 -15.30 -8.70
C ASP A 403 -13.45 -15.43 -7.20
N ILE A 404 -13.62 -14.28 -6.51
CA ILE A 404 -13.87 -14.21 -5.08
C ILE A 404 -15.18 -13.44 -4.87
N PRO A 405 -16.21 -14.07 -4.30
CA PRO A 405 -17.51 -13.42 -4.10
C PRO A 405 -17.36 -12.07 -3.36
N GLY A 406 -17.96 -11.01 -3.92
CA GLY A 406 -17.92 -9.66 -3.37
C GLY A 406 -16.56 -8.95 -3.46
N PHE A 407 -15.53 -9.57 -4.08
CA PHE A 407 -14.20 -8.99 -4.16
C PHE A 407 -13.62 -8.97 -5.58
N SER A 408 -13.61 -10.10 -6.30
CA SER A 408 -13.06 -10.15 -7.66
C SER A 408 -13.82 -11.10 -8.56
N ARG A 409 -13.84 -10.78 -9.88
CA ARG A 409 -14.49 -11.59 -10.90
C ARG A 409 -13.80 -11.41 -12.26
N ALA A 410 -13.54 -12.52 -12.95
CA ALA A 410 -13.17 -12.53 -14.35
C ALA A 410 -14.43 -12.35 -15.22
N VAL A 411 -14.43 -11.34 -16.08
CA VAL A 411 -15.56 -10.94 -16.91
C VAL A 411 -15.19 -11.04 -18.37
N SER A 412 -16.02 -11.71 -19.18
CA SER A 412 -15.77 -11.82 -20.61
C SER A 412 -15.90 -10.47 -21.33
N LEU A 413 -15.13 -10.26 -22.40
CA LEU A 413 -15.28 -9.07 -23.23
C LEU A 413 -16.66 -8.98 -23.89
N GLU A 414 -17.33 -10.10 -24.11
CA GLU A 414 -18.70 -10.14 -24.59
C GLU A 414 -19.68 -9.54 -23.55
N GLU A 415 -19.57 -9.95 -22.28
CA GLU A 415 -20.38 -9.36 -21.20
C GLU A 415 -20.08 -7.86 -21.03
N ILE A 416 -18.82 -7.44 -21.19
CA ILE A 416 -18.46 -6.02 -21.15
C ILE A 416 -19.07 -5.25 -22.33
N ALA A 417 -19.10 -5.84 -23.53
CA ALA A 417 -19.72 -5.25 -24.71
C ALA A 417 -21.24 -5.15 -24.54
N ASP A 418 -21.91 -6.17 -24.00
CA ASP A 418 -23.34 -6.16 -23.68
C ASP A 418 -23.73 -5.07 -22.66
N ASN A 419 -22.75 -4.64 -21.85
CA ASN A 419 -22.86 -3.52 -20.93
C ASN A 419 -22.35 -2.18 -21.52
N ASP A 420 -22.37 -1.99 -22.84
CA ASP A 420 -21.94 -0.79 -23.54
C ASP A 420 -20.50 -0.36 -23.21
N PHE A 421 -19.60 -1.32 -23.00
CA PHE A 421 -18.21 -1.09 -22.58
C PHE A 421 -18.08 -0.26 -21.30
N ASN A 422 -19.09 -0.33 -20.44
CA ASN A 422 -19.09 0.31 -19.15
C ASN A 422 -18.29 -0.56 -18.16
N LEU A 423 -17.20 -0.01 -17.63
CA LEU A 423 -16.29 -0.68 -16.72
C LEU A 423 -16.57 -0.40 -15.23
N ASN A 424 -17.76 0.12 -14.88
CA ASN A 424 -18.11 0.36 -13.47
C ASN A 424 -18.01 -0.95 -12.68
N ILE A 425 -17.07 -1.00 -11.75
CA ILE A 425 -16.69 -2.20 -11.02
C ILE A 425 -17.88 -2.83 -10.30
N ARG A 426 -18.77 -2.03 -9.73
CA ARG A 426 -19.95 -2.52 -8.99
C ARG A 426 -20.98 -3.24 -9.87
N ARG A 427 -20.91 -3.08 -11.19
CA ARG A 427 -21.74 -3.87 -12.12
C ARG A 427 -21.34 -5.34 -12.17
N TYR A 428 -20.05 -5.61 -11.97
CA TYR A 428 -19.44 -6.93 -12.11
C TYR A 428 -19.12 -7.56 -10.77
N VAL A 429 -18.75 -6.74 -9.79
CA VAL A 429 -18.37 -7.16 -8.44
C VAL A 429 -19.09 -6.28 -7.42
N ASP A 430 -20.19 -6.79 -6.89
CA ASP A 430 -20.90 -6.12 -5.81
C ASP A 430 -20.24 -6.43 -4.46
N ALA A 431 -19.56 -5.43 -3.91
CA ALA A 431 -18.95 -5.49 -2.58
C ALA A 431 -19.95 -5.10 -1.47
N SER A 432 -21.21 -4.89 -1.78
CA SER A 432 -22.24 -4.65 -0.75
C SER A 432 -22.22 -5.80 0.27
N PRO A 433 -22.46 -5.54 1.56
CA PRO A 433 -22.69 -6.64 2.48
C PRO A 433 -23.73 -7.56 1.86
N PRO A 434 -23.61 -8.89 2.02
CA PRO A 434 -24.70 -9.76 1.65
C PRO A 434 -25.99 -9.15 2.18
N ALA A 435 -26.98 -8.96 1.29
CA ALA A 435 -28.29 -8.50 1.74
C ALA A 435 -28.69 -9.43 2.89
N GLU A 436 -29.14 -8.86 4.00
CA GLU A 436 -29.72 -9.68 5.06
C GLU A 436 -30.72 -10.64 4.41
N PRO A 437 -30.65 -11.94 4.70
CA PRO A 437 -31.60 -12.87 4.15
C PRO A 437 -33.01 -12.31 4.37
N PRO A 438 -33.91 -12.39 3.37
CA PRO A 438 -35.25 -11.89 3.57
C PRO A 438 -35.84 -12.55 4.81
N LEU A 439 -36.54 -11.78 5.64
CA LEU A 439 -37.15 -12.30 6.85
C LEU A 439 -38.08 -13.48 6.50
N ASP A 440 -37.80 -14.63 7.07
CA ASP A 440 -38.72 -15.78 6.92
C ASP A 440 -40.01 -15.49 7.69
N VAL A 441 -41.12 -15.33 6.95
CA VAL A 441 -42.40 -14.91 7.52
C VAL A 441 -42.93 -15.93 8.55
N ARG A 442 -42.71 -17.23 8.31
CA ARG A 442 -43.15 -18.27 9.25
C ARG A 442 -42.31 -18.26 10.53
N ALA A 443 -40.97 -18.08 10.40
CA ALA A 443 -40.10 -17.92 11.52
C ALA A 443 -40.43 -16.68 12.35
N ALA A 444 -40.73 -15.55 11.70
CA ALA A 444 -41.16 -14.33 12.37
C ALA A 444 -42.51 -14.48 13.09
N LEU A 445 -43.45 -15.23 12.52
CA LEU A 445 -44.79 -15.47 13.12
C LEU A 445 -44.72 -16.48 14.28
N PHE A 446 -44.05 -17.61 14.09
CA PHE A 446 -44.10 -18.77 14.98
C PHE A 446 -42.80 -19.08 15.73
N GLY A 447 -41.77 -18.29 15.51
CA GLY A 447 -40.44 -18.48 16.04
C GLY A 447 -39.66 -19.63 15.36
N GLY A 448 -38.39 -19.71 15.66
CA GLY A 448 -37.44 -20.68 15.14
C GLY A 448 -36.63 -20.14 13.96
N VAL A 449 -35.34 -20.46 13.95
CA VAL A 449 -34.38 -20.02 12.92
C VAL A 449 -34.50 -20.94 11.69
N PRO A 450 -34.62 -20.42 10.45
CA PRO A 450 -34.59 -21.25 9.26
C PRO A 450 -33.30 -22.07 9.16
N ARG A 451 -33.42 -23.37 9.00
CA ARG A 451 -32.28 -24.28 8.91
C ARG A 451 -31.33 -23.92 7.77
N SER A 452 -31.88 -23.46 6.64
CA SER A 452 -31.09 -23.03 5.48
C SER A 452 -30.15 -21.86 5.77
N GLU A 453 -30.57 -20.91 6.63
CA GLU A 453 -29.69 -19.80 7.05
C GLU A 453 -28.55 -20.28 7.95
N VAL A 454 -28.85 -21.22 8.86
CA VAL A 454 -27.86 -21.79 9.75
C VAL A 454 -26.88 -22.70 8.99
N ASP A 455 -27.40 -23.58 8.11
CA ASP A 455 -26.56 -24.49 7.32
C ASP A 455 -25.56 -23.72 6.42
N ALA A 456 -25.91 -22.53 5.95
CA ALA A 456 -25.01 -21.67 5.16
C ALA A 456 -23.77 -21.20 5.95
N GLU A 457 -23.89 -21.01 7.27
CA GLU A 457 -22.80 -20.54 8.14
C GLU A 457 -22.12 -21.67 8.92
N MET A 458 -22.71 -22.87 8.98
CA MET A 458 -22.22 -23.97 9.83
C MET A 458 -20.80 -24.43 9.51
N THR A 459 -20.33 -24.26 8.28
CA THR A 459 -18.94 -24.58 7.93
C THR A 459 -17.95 -23.73 8.75
N LYS A 460 -18.26 -22.45 8.97
CA LYS A 460 -17.45 -21.55 9.78
C LYS A 460 -17.50 -21.94 11.27
N PHE A 461 -18.69 -22.23 11.81
CA PHE A 461 -18.82 -22.68 13.20
C PHE A 461 -18.06 -23.98 13.46
N ARG A 462 -18.14 -24.97 12.55
CA ARG A 462 -17.41 -26.24 12.66
C ARG A 462 -15.90 -26.07 12.60
N ALA A 463 -15.39 -25.09 11.85
CA ALA A 463 -13.96 -24.78 11.86
C ALA A 463 -13.46 -24.41 13.26
N TYR A 464 -14.31 -23.78 14.09
CA TYR A 464 -14.08 -23.50 15.49
C TYR A 464 -14.49 -24.64 16.45
N GLY A 465 -14.85 -25.82 15.94
CA GLY A 465 -15.24 -26.95 16.75
C GLY A 465 -16.65 -26.85 17.35
N ILE A 466 -17.50 -25.98 16.81
CA ILE A 466 -18.85 -25.74 17.30
C ILE A 466 -19.83 -26.48 16.40
N ASP A 467 -20.58 -27.41 16.96
CA ASP A 467 -21.62 -28.16 16.26
C ASP A 467 -23.00 -27.54 16.41
N LEU A 468 -23.93 -27.95 15.52
CA LEU A 468 -25.30 -27.46 15.52
C LEU A 468 -26.00 -27.64 16.89
N ALA A 469 -25.72 -28.74 17.57
CA ALA A 469 -26.31 -29.07 18.88
C ALA A 469 -25.82 -28.14 20.01
N ASP A 470 -24.68 -27.49 19.84
CA ASP A 470 -24.17 -26.51 20.79
C ASP A 470 -24.91 -25.18 20.75
N LEU A 471 -25.60 -24.93 19.62
CA LEU A 471 -26.26 -23.65 19.31
C LEU A 471 -27.79 -23.77 19.33
N PHE A 472 -28.34 -24.88 18.87
CA PHE A 472 -29.77 -25.03 18.60
C PHE A 472 -30.30 -26.42 18.97
N THR A 473 -31.62 -26.46 19.18
CA THR A 473 -32.43 -27.69 19.19
C THR A 473 -33.28 -27.78 17.92
N LEU A 474 -33.74 -29.01 17.57
CA LEU A 474 -34.55 -29.20 16.36
C LEU A 474 -36.00 -28.78 16.61
N LYS A 475 -36.54 -27.93 15.70
CA LYS A 475 -37.94 -27.55 15.63
C LYS A 475 -38.55 -28.07 14.30
N GLY A 476 -38.70 -29.40 14.21
CA GLY A 476 -39.13 -30.03 12.96
C GLY A 476 -38.03 -30.16 11.91
N SER A 477 -38.39 -30.29 10.63
CA SER A 477 -37.43 -30.55 9.55
C SER A 477 -36.66 -29.29 9.07
N ASN A 478 -37.33 -28.14 9.12
CA ASN A 478 -36.85 -26.92 8.42
C ASN A 478 -36.51 -25.76 9.35
N TYR A 479 -36.73 -25.89 10.65
CA TYR A 479 -36.50 -24.84 11.64
C TYR A 479 -35.75 -25.37 12.85
N LEU A 480 -35.07 -24.50 13.53
CA LEU A 480 -34.30 -24.74 14.74
C LEU A 480 -34.76 -23.77 15.83
N ASP A 481 -34.84 -24.26 17.08
CA ASP A 481 -35.07 -23.40 18.24
C ASP A 481 -33.77 -23.09 18.96
N PHE A 482 -33.68 -21.90 19.54
CA PHE A 482 -32.59 -21.57 20.45
C PHE A 482 -32.59 -22.51 21.65
N LEU A 483 -31.43 -22.69 22.28
CA LEU A 483 -31.32 -23.45 23.51
C LEU A 483 -32.14 -22.77 24.63
N SER A 484 -32.52 -23.57 25.64
CA SER A 484 -33.37 -23.10 26.75
C SER A 484 -32.83 -21.87 27.52
N ASP A 485 -31.52 -21.66 27.47
CA ASP A 485 -30.83 -20.55 28.13
C ASP A 485 -30.99 -19.20 27.39
N GLY A 486 -31.53 -19.26 26.16
CA GLY A 486 -31.71 -18.11 25.28
C GLY A 486 -30.49 -17.75 24.43
N CYS A 487 -30.71 -16.84 23.47
CA CYS A 487 -29.69 -16.45 22.49
C CYS A 487 -28.46 -15.84 23.16
N GLU A 488 -28.61 -14.86 24.03
CA GLU A 488 -27.46 -14.15 24.64
C GLU A 488 -26.59 -15.06 25.53
N ALA A 489 -27.17 -15.98 26.28
CA ALA A 489 -26.42 -16.93 27.10
C ALA A 489 -25.58 -17.88 26.23
N THR A 490 -26.16 -18.35 25.13
CA THR A 490 -25.45 -19.21 24.17
C THR A 490 -24.39 -18.42 23.41
N ALA A 491 -24.67 -17.19 22.95
CA ALA A 491 -23.71 -16.32 22.32
C ALA A 491 -22.47 -16.07 23.21
N ALA A 492 -22.68 -15.85 24.52
CA ALA A 492 -21.58 -15.70 25.47
C ALA A 492 -20.72 -16.96 25.64
N ARG A 493 -21.28 -18.16 25.39
CA ARG A 493 -20.55 -19.44 25.48
C ARG A 493 -19.72 -19.76 24.23
N ILE A 494 -20.01 -19.16 23.08
CA ILE A 494 -19.30 -19.41 21.82
C ILE A 494 -17.78 -19.29 22.00
N SER A 495 -17.30 -18.29 22.74
CA SER A 495 -15.86 -18.12 23.02
C SER A 495 -15.27 -19.31 23.79
N GLY A 496 -16.03 -19.86 24.74
CA GLY A 496 -15.59 -21.05 25.50
C GLY A 496 -15.62 -22.31 24.66
N LEU A 497 -16.62 -22.48 23.79
CA LEU A 497 -16.72 -23.62 22.87
C LEU A 497 -15.58 -23.63 21.85
N ALA A 498 -15.19 -22.47 21.36
CA ALA A 498 -14.12 -22.31 20.37
C ALA A 498 -12.70 -22.50 20.98
N ALA A 499 -12.53 -22.33 22.29
CA ALA A 499 -11.22 -22.20 22.95
C ALA A 499 -10.25 -23.34 22.63
N ALA A 500 -10.70 -24.59 22.68
CA ALA A 500 -9.84 -25.76 22.42
C ALA A 500 -9.33 -25.78 20.97
N ARG A 501 -10.18 -25.38 20.02
CA ARG A 501 -9.80 -25.35 18.60
C ARG A 501 -8.88 -24.17 18.28
N GLU A 502 -9.08 -23.03 18.94
CA GLU A 502 -8.19 -21.87 18.83
C GLU A 502 -6.82 -22.16 19.42
N GLU A 503 -6.76 -22.89 20.57
CA GLU A 503 -5.50 -23.31 21.18
C GLU A 503 -4.74 -24.27 20.24
N GLU A 504 -5.42 -25.29 19.67
CA GLU A 504 -4.81 -26.18 18.68
C GLU A 504 -4.25 -25.41 17.48
N PHE A 505 -4.98 -24.42 16.98
CA PHE A 505 -4.54 -23.58 15.86
C PHE A 505 -3.32 -22.73 16.22
N THR A 506 -3.32 -22.14 17.42
CA THR A 506 -2.20 -21.35 17.94
C THR A 506 -0.96 -22.21 18.15
N ASP A 507 -1.15 -23.46 18.64
CA ASP A 507 -0.06 -24.42 18.81
C ASP A 507 0.54 -24.85 17.48
N ARG A 508 -0.26 -25.04 16.42
CA ARG A 508 0.25 -25.27 15.06
C ARG A 508 1.10 -24.09 14.57
N CYS A 509 0.65 -22.85 14.82
CA CYS A 509 1.43 -21.67 14.48
C CYS A 509 2.76 -21.62 15.24
N ARG A 510 2.76 -22.02 16.53
CA ARG A 510 3.97 -22.13 17.36
C ARG A 510 4.92 -23.20 16.83
N SER A 511 4.42 -24.38 16.54
CA SER A 511 5.21 -25.51 16.01
C SER A 511 5.84 -25.15 14.67
N TRP A 512 5.08 -24.54 13.77
CA TRP A 512 5.60 -24.03 12.50
C TRP A 512 6.74 -23.02 12.72
N TRP A 513 6.59 -22.11 13.72
CA TRP A 513 7.63 -21.15 14.03
C TRP A 513 8.90 -21.82 14.55
N GLU A 514 8.80 -22.77 15.46
CA GLU A 514 9.94 -23.51 16.02
C GLU A 514 10.75 -24.21 14.92
N GLU A 515 10.09 -24.84 13.95
CA GLU A 515 10.72 -25.45 12.77
C GLU A 515 11.36 -24.40 11.84
N THR A 516 10.74 -23.23 11.74
CA THR A 516 11.14 -22.16 10.81
C THR A 516 12.22 -21.25 11.41
N ALA A 517 12.25 -21.07 12.72
CA ALA A 517 13.20 -20.20 13.42
C ALA A 517 14.67 -20.55 13.11
N SER A 518 14.98 -21.83 12.87
CA SER A 518 16.33 -22.28 12.45
C SER A 518 16.72 -21.68 11.09
N ARG A 519 15.79 -21.63 10.14
CA ARG A 519 16.02 -21.05 8.79
C ARG A 519 16.22 -19.54 8.84
N ILE A 520 15.49 -18.85 9.73
CA ILE A 520 15.69 -17.42 9.97
C ILE A 520 17.04 -17.19 10.65
N ALA A 521 17.45 -18.07 11.55
CA ALA A 521 18.75 -18.00 12.19
C ALA A 521 19.94 -18.20 11.22
N GLU A 522 19.74 -18.97 10.14
CA GLU A 522 20.73 -19.19 9.08
C GLU A 522 20.92 -17.95 8.17
N LEU A 523 20.03 -16.94 8.23
CA LEU A 523 20.18 -15.69 7.50
C LEU A 523 21.41 -14.89 7.92
N ALA A 524 21.88 -15.04 9.14
CA ALA A 524 23.01 -14.28 9.65
C ALA A 524 24.27 -14.50 8.78
N GLY A 525 24.63 -13.47 7.99
CA GLY A 525 25.81 -13.50 7.11
C GLY A 525 25.61 -14.17 5.74
N THR A 526 24.38 -14.41 5.29
CA THR A 526 24.09 -14.95 3.96
C THR A 526 23.11 -14.08 3.17
N GLU A 527 23.32 -13.86 1.87
CA GLU A 527 22.47 -13.05 0.98
C GLU A 527 21.10 -13.69 0.64
N ARG A 528 20.49 -14.47 1.54
CA ARG A 528 19.33 -15.30 1.25
C ARG A 528 17.98 -14.75 1.70
N LEU A 529 17.92 -13.55 2.30
CA LEU A 529 16.68 -12.96 2.83
C LEU A 529 15.57 -12.91 1.79
N LEU A 530 15.92 -12.54 0.56
CA LEU A 530 14.98 -12.33 -0.54
C LEU A 530 14.31 -13.62 -1.02
N MET A 531 15.03 -14.73 -0.98
CA MET A 531 14.51 -16.04 -1.37
C MET A 531 13.70 -16.73 -0.26
N LEU A 532 13.85 -16.27 0.96
CA LEU A 532 13.22 -16.87 2.12
C LEU A 532 11.74 -16.49 2.25
N ARG A 533 11.38 -15.22 1.99
CA ARG A 533 10.01 -14.71 2.15
C ARG A 533 8.94 -15.56 1.45
N PRO A 534 9.01 -15.84 0.12
CA PRO A 534 7.99 -16.62 -0.56
C PRO A 534 7.89 -18.06 -0.05
N ARG A 535 9.03 -18.66 0.34
CA ARG A 535 9.06 -20.02 0.90
C ARG A 535 8.40 -20.09 2.27
N LEU A 536 8.70 -19.14 3.15
CA LEU A 536 8.09 -19.08 4.48
C LEU A 536 6.60 -18.80 4.40
N MET A 537 6.18 -17.88 3.53
CA MET A 537 4.78 -17.55 3.34
C MET A 537 3.99 -18.76 2.79
N ALA A 538 4.58 -19.52 1.88
CA ALA A 538 3.95 -20.74 1.35
C ALA A 538 3.80 -21.79 2.44
N SER A 539 4.88 -22.11 3.18
CA SER A 539 4.85 -23.13 4.25
C SER A 539 3.93 -22.72 5.42
N PHE A 540 3.89 -21.43 5.77
CA PHE A 540 2.97 -20.89 6.78
C PHE A 540 1.51 -21.13 6.40
N ARG A 541 1.17 -20.84 5.15
CA ARG A 541 -0.16 -21.10 4.63
C ARG A 541 -0.49 -22.59 4.56
N GLU A 542 0.42 -23.40 4.05
CA GLU A 542 0.24 -24.86 3.94
C GLU A 542 -0.03 -25.52 5.30
N GLU A 543 0.64 -25.06 6.36
CA GLU A 543 0.48 -25.59 7.71
C GLU A 543 -0.86 -25.19 8.35
N LEU A 544 -1.27 -23.92 8.18
CA LEU A 544 -2.42 -23.38 8.94
C LEU A 544 -3.75 -23.45 8.17
N LEU A 545 -3.73 -23.43 6.84
CA LEU A 545 -4.96 -23.43 6.02
C LEU A 545 -5.86 -24.67 6.27
N PRO A 546 -5.33 -25.90 6.49
CA PRO A 546 -6.18 -27.08 6.71
C PRO A 546 -7.04 -27.02 7.97
N ALA A 547 -6.71 -26.15 8.93
CA ALA A 547 -7.54 -25.95 10.13
C ALA A 547 -8.89 -25.27 9.82
N GLY A 548 -8.99 -24.52 8.72
CA GLY A 548 -10.22 -23.89 8.25
C GLY A 548 -10.69 -22.66 9.04
N ILE A 549 -9.93 -22.24 10.08
CA ILE A 549 -10.27 -21.08 10.93
C ILE A 549 -10.05 -19.77 10.18
N LEU A 550 -8.92 -19.65 9.48
CA LEU A 550 -8.57 -18.51 8.65
C LEU A 550 -8.48 -18.93 7.18
N ASP A 551 -8.91 -18.07 6.30
CA ASP A 551 -8.76 -18.29 4.87
C ASP A 551 -7.33 -18.00 4.38
N ARG A 552 -7.04 -18.38 3.14
CA ARG A 552 -5.71 -18.22 2.54
C ARG A 552 -5.26 -16.76 2.42
N TYR A 553 -6.20 -15.82 2.25
CA TYR A 553 -5.89 -14.39 2.11
C TYR A 553 -5.60 -13.77 3.48
N GLN A 554 -6.34 -14.19 4.50
CA GLN A 554 -6.11 -13.79 5.90
C GLN A 554 -4.73 -14.26 6.39
N LEU A 555 -4.38 -15.53 6.16
CA LEU A 555 -3.07 -16.06 6.51
C LEU A 555 -1.94 -15.36 5.76
N THR A 556 -2.08 -15.23 4.44
CA THR A 556 -1.09 -14.56 3.61
C THR A 556 -0.93 -13.08 4.01
N GLY A 557 -2.04 -12.42 4.36
CA GLY A 557 -2.07 -11.04 4.82
C GLY A 557 -1.40 -10.85 6.17
N ALA A 558 -1.64 -11.75 7.14
CA ALA A 558 -0.98 -11.72 8.45
C ALA A 558 0.55 -11.85 8.32
N PHE A 559 0.99 -12.82 7.52
CA PHE A 559 2.40 -13.02 7.24
C PHE A 559 3.03 -11.81 6.52
N ALA A 560 2.36 -11.27 5.51
CA ALA A 560 2.84 -10.11 4.76
C ALA A 560 2.96 -8.86 5.64
N ALA A 561 2.01 -8.63 6.54
CA ALA A 561 2.06 -7.54 7.51
C ALA A 561 3.23 -7.72 8.49
N TRP A 562 3.38 -8.91 9.06
CA TRP A 562 4.51 -9.25 9.92
C TRP A 562 5.85 -9.03 9.21
N TRP A 563 6.00 -9.56 7.99
CA TRP A 563 7.23 -9.42 7.21
C TRP A 563 7.56 -7.95 6.90
N SER A 564 6.56 -7.16 6.55
CA SER A 564 6.73 -5.74 6.26
C SER A 564 7.21 -4.95 7.49
N ASP A 565 6.61 -5.21 8.65
CA ASP A 565 6.93 -4.48 9.88
C ASP A 565 8.27 -4.92 10.47
N ARG A 566 8.67 -6.19 10.25
CA ARG A 566 9.94 -6.76 10.69
C ARG A 566 11.03 -6.76 9.62
N HIS A 567 10.74 -6.18 8.46
CA HIS A 567 11.67 -6.18 7.33
C HIS A 567 13.06 -5.63 7.69
N ASP A 568 13.12 -4.53 8.43
CA ASP A 568 14.39 -3.91 8.81
C ASP A 568 15.11 -4.73 9.89
N ASP A 569 14.39 -5.38 10.80
CA ASP A 569 14.97 -6.32 11.77
C ASP A 569 15.59 -7.52 11.04
N LEU A 570 14.87 -8.09 10.07
CA LEU A 570 15.35 -9.21 9.25
C LEU A 570 16.55 -8.81 8.37
N ARG A 571 16.55 -7.58 7.83
CA ARG A 571 17.67 -7.04 7.06
C ARG A 571 18.90 -6.82 7.94
N SER A 572 18.71 -6.26 9.14
CA SER A 572 19.79 -6.11 10.13
C SER A 572 20.34 -7.47 10.57
N LEU A 573 19.47 -8.46 10.78
CA LEU A 573 19.87 -9.85 11.06
C LEU A 573 20.72 -10.43 9.92
N ASN A 574 20.30 -10.23 8.68
CA ASN A 574 21.03 -10.72 7.51
C ASN A 574 22.43 -10.11 7.36
N LEU A 575 22.56 -8.79 7.56
CA LEU A 575 23.82 -8.06 7.35
C LEU A 575 24.77 -8.11 8.56
N ARG A 576 24.24 -8.14 9.78
CA ARG A 576 25.00 -7.93 11.04
C ARG A 576 24.78 -9.02 12.08
N GLY A 577 23.94 -10.01 11.77
CA GLY A 577 23.59 -11.06 12.70
C GLY A 577 22.68 -10.60 13.86
N PHE A 578 22.48 -11.45 14.81
CA PHE A 578 21.61 -11.21 15.96
C PHE A 578 22.00 -9.98 16.82
N PRO A 579 23.30 -9.70 17.07
CA PRO A 579 23.69 -8.47 17.78
C PRO A 579 23.20 -7.20 17.08
N GLY A 580 23.25 -7.15 15.75
CA GLY A 580 22.79 -6.00 14.97
C GLY A 580 21.30 -5.68 15.20
N VAL A 581 20.46 -6.69 15.36
CA VAL A 581 19.02 -6.49 15.67
C VAL A 581 18.84 -5.88 17.08
N ILE A 582 19.60 -6.34 18.07
CA ILE A 582 19.53 -5.78 19.44
C ILE A 582 20.02 -4.33 19.45
N ASP A 583 21.12 -4.03 18.74
CA ASP A 583 21.66 -2.68 18.63
C ASP A 583 20.62 -1.73 17.96
N ARG A 584 19.93 -2.21 16.94
CA ARG A 584 18.85 -1.49 16.29
C ARG A 584 17.71 -1.19 17.27
N TRP A 585 17.22 -2.19 18.00
CA TRP A 585 16.14 -1.98 18.97
C TRP A 585 16.54 -1.02 20.09
N ALA A 586 17.80 -1.06 20.51
CA ALA A 586 18.35 -0.10 21.47
C ALA A 586 18.37 1.32 20.90
N ALA A 587 18.80 1.48 19.65
CA ALA A 587 18.88 2.76 18.95
C ALA A 587 17.49 3.41 18.73
N ASP A 588 16.45 2.59 18.51
CA ASP A 588 15.08 3.04 18.31
C ASP A 588 14.33 3.33 19.64
N GLY A 589 14.99 3.28 20.79
CA GLY A 589 14.45 3.63 22.11
C GLY A 589 14.07 2.43 22.97
N GLY A 590 14.45 1.22 22.56
CA GLY A 590 14.37 0.00 23.38
C GLY A 590 15.34 0.07 24.56
N ARG A 591 15.03 -0.62 25.68
CA ARG A 591 16.00 -0.80 26.76
C ARG A 591 17.12 -1.72 26.28
N SER A 592 18.30 -1.19 26.05
CA SER A 592 19.51 -2.00 25.89
C SER A 592 19.86 -2.61 27.25
N SER A 593 19.51 -3.88 27.46
CA SER A 593 20.15 -4.68 28.48
C SER A 593 21.25 -5.49 27.79
N TYR A 594 22.47 -5.39 28.30
CA TYR A 594 23.54 -6.28 27.86
C TYR A 594 23.08 -7.74 28.05
N LEU A 595 22.86 -8.41 26.94
CA LEU A 595 22.49 -9.83 26.96
C LEU A 595 23.73 -10.67 26.59
N PRO A 596 23.98 -11.76 27.29
CA PRO A 596 24.99 -12.73 26.86
C PRO A 596 24.68 -13.21 25.43
N PRO A 597 25.71 -13.47 24.59
CA PRO A 597 25.52 -13.83 23.18
C PRO A 597 24.59 -15.03 22.93
N ASN A 598 24.55 -15.99 23.82
CA ASN A 598 23.65 -17.15 23.75
C ASN A 598 22.18 -16.78 23.93
N LEU A 599 21.87 -15.74 24.70
CA LEU A 599 20.50 -15.28 24.94
C LEU A 599 20.02 -14.27 23.87
N VAL A 600 20.95 -13.62 23.14
CA VAL A 600 20.60 -12.66 22.07
C VAL A 600 19.82 -13.35 20.95
N ARG A 601 20.31 -14.50 20.47
CA ARG A 601 19.62 -15.28 19.43
C ARG A 601 18.21 -15.66 19.85
N GLU A 602 18.07 -16.27 21.04
CA GLU A 602 16.79 -16.69 21.57
C GLU A 602 15.83 -15.51 21.72
N ARG A 603 16.31 -14.39 22.27
CA ARG A 603 15.50 -13.18 22.44
C ARG A 603 14.96 -12.64 21.12
N VAL A 604 15.78 -12.55 20.07
CA VAL A 604 15.36 -12.04 18.77
C VAL A 604 14.33 -12.97 18.13
N LEU A 605 14.59 -14.28 18.11
CA LEU A 605 13.66 -15.25 17.53
C LEU A 605 12.33 -15.29 18.27
N ASN A 606 12.35 -15.19 19.61
CA ASN A 606 11.12 -15.15 20.40
C ASN A 606 10.29 -13.90 20.10
N VAL A 607 10.90 -12.72 20.03
CA VAL A 607 10.17 -11.48 19.69
C VAL A 607 9.55 -11.54 18.29
N LEU A 608 10.29 -12.07 17.31
CA LEU A 608 9.78 -12.21 15.94
C LEU A 608 8.60 -13.20 15.88
N GLY A 609 8.72 -14.35 16.58
CA GLY A 609 7.67 -15.37 16.61
C GLY A 609 6.42 -14.94 17.38
N GLU A 610 6.61 -14.29 18.53
CA GLU A 610 5.50 -13.76 19.33
C GLU A 610 4.71 -12.69 18.58
N ASP A 611 5.37 -11.83 17.80
CA ASP A 611 4.69 -10.83 16.98
C ASP A 611 3.82 -11.49 15.90
N LEU A 612 4.34 -12.47 15.16
CA LEU A 612 3.56 -13.20 14.17
C LEU A 612 2.36 -13.92 14.81
N ARG A 613 2.59 -14.64 15.91
CA ARG A 613 1.54 -15.34 16.65
C ARG A 613 0.45 -14.39 17.13
N SER A 614 0.82 -13.26 17.74
CA SER A 614 -0.15 -12.26 18.22
C SER A 614 -1.03 -11.70 17.11
N ARG A 615 -0.50 -11.55 15.88
CA ARG A 615 -1.28 -11.12 14.71
C ARG A 615 -2.31 -12.17 14.31
N VAL A 616 -1.89 -13.43 14.30
CA VAL A 616 -2.77 -14.56 13.99
C VAL A 616 -3.88 -14.70 15.03
N GLU A 617 -3.53 -14.66 16.33
CA GLU A 617 -4.49 -14.72 17.45
C GLU A 617 -5.55 -13.60 17.36
N LYS A 618 -5.14 -12.38 17.01
CA LYS A 618 -6.07 -11.27 16.80
C LYS A 618 -7.06 -11.52 15.64
N LEU A 619 -6.58 -12.10 14.54
CA LEU A 619 -7.46 -12.45 13.42
C LEU A 619 -8.44 -13.55 13.81
N VAL A 620 -7.98 -14.61 14.46
CA VAL A 620 -8.82 -15.70 14.99
C VAL A 620 -9.91 -15.15 15.91
N ALA A 621 -9.54 -14.27 16.84
CA ALA A 621 -10.50 -13.63 17.74
C ALA A 621 -11.52 -12.74 16.99
N THR A 622 -11.09 -12.07 15.93
CA THR A 622 -11.99 -11.25 15.09
C THR A 622 -13.00 -12.12 14.34
N GLU A 623 -12.55 -13.22 13.73
CA GLU A 623 -13.43 -14.16 13.03
C GLU A 623 -14.42 -14.83 13.99
N ARG A 624 -13.96 -15.24 15.18
CA ARG A 624 -14.86 -15.73 16.24
C ARG A 624 -15.91 -14.70 16.61
N GLN A 625 -15.54 -13.42 16.78
CA GLN A 625 -16.51 -12.36 17.07
C GLN A 625 -17.54 -12.25 15.96
N GLY A 626 -17.13 -12.40 14.69
CA GLY A 626 -18.04 -12.48 13.56
C GLY A 626 -19.08 -13.62 13.70
N LEU A 627 -18.69 -14.80 14.21
CA LEU A 627 -19.62 -15.90 14.49
C LEU A 627 -20.61 -15.54 15.60
N VAL A 628 -20.16 -14.88 16.65
CA VAL A 628 -21.04 -14.38 17.72
C VAL A 628 -22.06 -13.40 17.17
N ASP A 629 -21.64 -12.48 16.30
CA ASP A 629 -22.50 -11.46 15.70
C ASP A 629 -23.53 -12.09 14.75
N VAL A 630 -23.13 -13.10 13.97
CA VAL A 630 -24.06 -13.90 13.14
C VAL A 630 -25.11 -14.61 14.02
N TYR A 631 -24.67 -15.26 15.11
CA TYR A 631 -25.59 -15.95 16.01
C TYR A 631 -26.59 -14.98 16.67
N ARG A 632 -26.12 -13.81 17.12
CA ARG A 632 -26.98 -12.75 17.66
C ARG A 632 -27.97 -12.21 16.65
N SER A 633 -27.56 -12.06 15.39
CA SER A 633 -28.45 -11.60 14.33
C SER A 633 -29.64 -12.54 14.11
N TRP A 634 -29.44 -13.84 14.30
CA TRP A 634 -30.56 -14.80 14.31
C TRP A 634 -31.46 -14.62 15.54
N GLY A 635 -30.88 -14.31 16.72
CA GLY A 635 -31.63 -13.98 17.92
C GLY A 635 -32.53 -12.76 17.73
N ASP A 636 -31.98 -11.67 17.25
CA ASP A 636 -32.70 -10.41 16.98
C ASP A 636 -33.88 -10.63 16.02
N ARG A 637 -33.75 -11.55 15.08
CA ARG A 637 -34.77 -11.81 14.04
C ARG A 637 -35.82 -12.84 14.44
N TYR A 638 -35.48 -13.84 15.25
CA TYR A 638 -36.30 -15.06 15.38
C TYR A 638 -36.47 -15.56 16.81
N GLU A 639 -35.78 -15.04 17.85
CA GLU A 639 -35.91 -15.53 19.23
C GLU A 639 -37.31 -15.24 19.80
N THR A 640 -37.85 -14.05 19.50
CA THR A 640 -39.18 -13.67 19.94
C THR A 640 -40.15 -13.61 18.74
N SER A 641 -41.08 -14.52 18.67
CA SER A 641 -42.11 -14.53 17.59
C SER A 641 -43.21 -13.48 17.82
N LEU A 642 -43.89 -13.10 16.74
CA LEU A 642 -45.05 -12.22 16.83
C LEU A 642 -46.18 -12.86 17.70
N MET A 643 -46.36 -14.16 17.65
CA MET A 643 -47.32 -14.86 18.53
C MET A 643 -46.92 -14.79 20.01
N ASP A 644 -45.61 -14.82 20.31
CA ASP A 644 -45.16 -14.69 21.69
C ASP A 644 -45.38 -13.27 22.22
N LEU A 645 -45.16 -12.26 21.35
CA LEU A 645 -45.46 -10.85 21.67
C LEU A 645 -46.94 -10.63 21.89
N GLU A 646 -47.82 -11.24 21.08
CA GLU A 646 -49.27 -11.20 21.29
C GLU A 646 -49.66 -11.81 22.64
N ARG A 647 -49.19 -13.03 22.96
CA ARG A 647 -49.45 -13.68 24.24
C ARG A 647 -48.93 -12.84 25.44
N GLN A 648 -47.74 -12.25 25.33
CA GLN A 648 -47.20 -11.37 26.37
C GLN A 648 -48.03 -10.10 26.55
N SER A 649 -48.51 -9.52 25.43
CA SER A 649 -49.41 -8.37 25.43
C SER A 649 -50.75 -8.71 26.11
N GLU A 650 -51.38 -9.83 25.77
CA GLU A 650 -52.61 -10.31 26.38
C GLU A 650 -52.45 -10.60 27.88
N ALA A 651 -51.35 -11.30 28.25
CA ALA A 651 -51.03 -11.56 29.65
C ALA A 651 -50.77 -10.29 30.47
N THR A 652 -50.12 -9.32 29.85
CA THR A 652 -49.87 -8.01 30.49
C THR A 652 -51.16 -7.21 30.64
N ALA A 653 -52.02 -7.21 29.61
CA ALA A 653 -53.33 -6.56 29.67
C ALA A 653 -54.24 -7.21 30.75
N ALA A 654 -54.20 -8.54 30.86
CA ALA A 654 -54.93 -9.26 31.90
C ALA A 654 -54.44 -8.92 33.32
N ARG A 655 -53.12 -8.87 33.52
CA ARG A 655 -52.50 -8.43 34.79
C ARG A 655 -52.87 -6.96 35.15
N LEU A 656 -52.88 -6.09 34.16
CA LEU A 656 -53.26 -4.71 34.36
C LEU A 656 -54.76 -4.57 34.75
N ARG A 657 -55.64 -5.32 34.11
CA ARG A 657 -57.09 -5.38 34.43
C ARG A 657 -57.30 -5.89 35.87
N ALA A 658 -56.67 -7.01 36.24
CA ALA A 658 -56.75 -7.54 37.59
C ALA A 658 -56.28 -6.51 38.65
N ARG A 659 -55.22 -5.76 38.34
CA ARG A 659 -54.70 -4.68 39.22
C ARG A 659 -55.67 -3.50 39.32
N TRP A 660 -56.35 -3.16 38.23
CA TRP A 660 -57.41 -2.14 38.25
C TRP A 660 -58.61 -2.55 39.08
N GLU A 661 -59.05 -3.80 38.96
CA GLU A 661 -60.12 -4.36 39.79
C GLU A 661 -59.73 -4.36 41.27
N GLU A 662 -58.49 -4.76 41.64
CA GLU A 662 -57.98 -4.67 43.02
C GLU A 662 -57.95 -3.25 43.56
N LEU A 663 -57.74 -2.26 42.71
CA LEU A 663 -57.70 -0.84 43.06
C LEU A 663 -59.08 -0.15 43.04
N GLY A 664 -60.17 -0.90 42.68
CA GLY A 664 -61.54 -0.39 42.65
C GLY A 664 -61.88 0.48 41.42
N TYR A 665 -61.08 0.37 40.35
CA TYR A 665 -61.36 0.99 39.07
C TYR A 665 -62.10 -0.08 38.20
N THR A 666 -63.37 0.02 38.07
CA THR A 666 -64.21 -0.82 37.20
C THR A 666 -64.54 -0.10 35.91
#